data_a9cc039d262f5d83472c4586c1caf3d7
#
_entry.id   a9cc039d262f5d83472c4586c1caf3d7
#
_cell.length_a   1.000
_cell.length_b   1.000
_cell.length_c   1.000
_cell.angle_alpha   90.00
_cell.angle_beta   90.00
_cell.angle_gamma   90.00
#
_symmetry.space_group_name_H-M   'P 1'
#
loop_
_entity.id
_entity.type
_entity.pdbx_description
1 polymer ?
#
loop_
_entity_poly.entity_id
_entity_poly.type
_entity_poly.pdbx_seq_one_letter_code
_entity_poly.pdbx_strand_id
1 'polypeptide(L)'
;MKLSYKRLGQILELLLNDSANRYVSTSFLAQKCNVSTRTIRSDIQALNKELTIFKVTIKNKRGAGFYLTNVDAETRAKLLKVAKSDLPVTRSEERIAAVEQYLLINDRVKLSDLVEKFFISDNTFFSYLVTIKKEFSKFNLKVNKSNDVYRVKGSEADKRNFIIAKLINKKSDNYIIDFTEKERTILANVDLDKLKKLIHAFLRHYSYHISDINTKNIILHFALTISRIKLNFHLEASTHANIKKDVLQNLKELFVKIESEFEIKLNQKEKDDLVYHFALNFPECVIYTNKSNAKESIAKAVTFFLQNIKSEFAINLLNDQELRVNLIQHLTNLVKIKKVNGERKNPLLNVILSTFPYAYEITAYSAPILEHMLDLKLDDDELSFITLHIGASIERQGNRSSKKNAALICGSGVSTAVLVRAKLETQFAAFLNITGTYTYDEYLEGKANNNDFLISMVPISNAAVPVIQIDLANFHNDILQLSDYLKSLNNPYRAIDKLFDEDNIYLLKAKLSKNELLDMLIKKLEQKKIVNKDFKEKVYEREKMYSTAIGGKIAIPHSLGYATNKSKVCFARLSQPIMWDEKNEVKYVFLLAIARQDYLSIQKLFDFIVDLQTNSTFREIIDKSSTPNDVKTAISKLIQNSY
;
A
#
# COMPACT_ATOMS: atom_id res chain seq x y z
N MET A 1 22.15 -14.67 -26.49
CA MET A 1 20.87 -15.40 -26.67
C MET A 1 19.82 -14.75 -25.83
N LYS A 2 18.61 -14.49 -26.34
CA LYS A 2 17.44 -14.09 -25.57
C LYS A 2 16.44 -15.23 -25.65
N LEU A 3 15.77 -15.53 -24.54
CA LEU A 3 14.65 -16.48 -24.53
C LEU A 3 13.43 -15.87 -25.23
N SER A 4 12.56 -16.70 -25.78
CA SER A 4 11.42 -16.24 -26.57
C SER A 4 10.41 -15.43 -25.74
N TYR A 5 10.26 -15.70 -24.42
CA TYR A 5 9.34 -14.98 -23.55
C TYR A 5 9.66 -15.13 -22.06
N LYS A 6 9.17 -14.19 -21.25
CA LYS A 6 9.49 -14.01 -19.83
C LYS A 6 9.25 -15.24 -18.96
N ARG A 7 8.18 -16.01 -19.21
CA ARG A 7 7.88 -17.21 -18.43
C ARG A 7 8.94 -18.32 -18.61
N LEU A 8 9.58 -18.41 -19.80
CA LEU A 8 10.72 -19.32 -19.97
C LEU A 8 11.90 -18.90 -19.08
N GLY A 9 12.15 -17.60 -18.93
CA GLY A 9 13.14 -17.07 -18.00
C GLY A 9 12.81 -17.40 -16.55
N GLN A 10 11.54 -17.21 -16.13
CA GLN A 10 11.08 -17.57 -14.79
C GLN A 10 11.24 -19.07 -14.50
N ILE A 11 10.87 -19.94 -15.45
CA ILE A 11 11.05 -21.39 -15.30
C ILE A 11 12.54 -21.72 -15.21
N LEU A 12 13.38 -21.13 -16.06
CA LEU A 12 14.82 -21.36 -16.04
C LEU A 12 15.45 -20.88 -14.73
N GLU A 13 15.06 -19.72 -14.22
CA GLU A 13 15.53 -19.19 -12.93
C GLU A 13 15.14 -20.09 -11.76
N LEU A 14 13.90 -20.60 -11.73
CA LEU A 14 13.45 -21.54 -10.72
C LEU A 14 14.23 -22.86 -10.76
N LEU A 15 14.52 -23.37 -11.96
CA LEU A 15 15.33 -24.58 -12.13
C LEU A 15 16.81 -24.38 -11.75
N LEU A 16 17.33 -23.14 -11.89
CA LEU A 16 18.70 -22.79 -11.51
C LEU A 16 18.86 -22.48 -10.02
N ASN A 17 17.86 -21.88 -9.38
CA ASN A 17 17.95 -21.42 -7.99
C ASN A 17 17.62 -22.50 -6.96
N ASP A 18 16.91 -23.56 -7.32
CA ASP A 18 16.56 -24.65 -6.41
C ASP A 18 17.73 -25.63 -6.23
N SER A 19 18.81 -25.13 -5.60
CA SER A 19 20.03 -25.90 -5.31
C SER A 19 19.89 -26.89 -4.15
N ALA A 20 18.82 -26.79 -3.35
CA ALA A 20 18.55 -27.69 -2.23
C ALA A 20 17.75 -28.93 -2.67
N ASN A 21 16.91 -28.82 -3.71
CA ASN A 21 16.15 -29.93 -4.26
C ASN A 21 16.52 -30.11 -5.74
N ARG A 22 17.22 -31.20 -6.03
CA ARG A 22 17.70 -31.56 -7.38
C ARG A 22 16.59 -31.63 -8.43
N TYR A 23 15.31 -31.62 -8.02
CA TYR A 23 14.13 -31.80 -8.89
C TYR A 23 13.04 -30.78 -8.55
N VAL A 24 12.49 -30.10 -9.56
CA VAL A 24 11.40 -29.13 -9.41
C VAL A 24 10.11 -29.71 -9.99
N SER A 25 9.07 -29.84 -9.17
CA SER A 25 7.81 -30.46 -9.61
C SER A 25 7.04 -29.60 -10.61
N THR A 26 6.29 -30.25 -11.53
CA THR A 26 5.43 -29.55 -12.50
C THR A 26 4.37 -28.69 -11.80
N SER A 27 3.83 -29.15 -10.66
CA SER A 27 2.84 -28.43 -9.88
C SER A 27 3.43 -27.18 -9.24
N PHE A 28 4.65 -27.26 -8.72
CA PHE A 28 5.35 -26.09 -8.16
C PHE A 28 5.62 -25.03 -9.25
N LEU A 29 6.12 -25.43 -10.41
CA LEU A 29 6.32 -24.51 -11.54
C LEU A 29 5.01 -23.89 -12.00
N ALA A 30 3.94 -24.67 -12.08
CA ALA A 30 2.61 -24.20 -12.47
C ALA A 30 2.08 -23.14 -11.47
N GLN A 31 2.24 -23.40 -10.18
CA GLN A 31 1.86 -22.47 -9.12
C GLN A 31 2.69 -21.18 -9.16
N LYS A 32 4.02 -21.30 -9.25
CA LYS A 32 4.92 -20.11 -9.29
C LYS A 32 4.74 -19.27 -10.54
N CYS A 33 4.47 -19.89 -11.69
CA CYS A 33 4.22 -19.19 -12.95
C CYS A 33 2.75 -18.83 -13.18
N ASN A 34 1.84 -19.21 -12.28
CA ASN A 34 0.39 -18.98 -12.35
C ASN A 34 -0.25 -19.47 -13.67
N VAL A 35 0.06 -20.70 -14.06
CA VAL A 35 -0.44 -21.36 -15.29
C VAL A 35 -0.77 -22.83 -15.04
N SER A 36 -1.43 -23.49 -16.02
CA SER A 36 -1.72 -24.90 -15.92
C SER A 36 -0.45 -25.78 -16.04
N THR A 37 -0.48 -26.99 -15.47
CA THR A 37 0.60 -27.98 -15.62
C THR A 37 0.82 -28.39 -17.08
N ARG A 38 -0.21 -28.32 -17.92
CA ARG A 38 -0.12 -28.54 -19.37
C ARG A 38 0.71 -27.43 -20.03
N THR A 39 0.50 -26.17 -19.64
CA THR A 39 1.26 -25.03 -20.13
C THR A 39 2.74 -25.14 -19.75
N ILE A 40 3.06 -25.54 -18.50
CA ILE A 40 4.45 -25.75 -18.06
C ILE A 40 5.15 -26.81 -18.91
N ARG A 41 4.47 -27.91 -19.23
CA ARG A 41 5.08 -28.96 -20.08
C ARG A 41 5.42 -28.45 -21.49
N SER A 42 4.52 -27.65 -22.07
CA SER A 42 4.77 -26.99 -23.36
C SER A 42 5.94 -25.98 -23.27
N ASP A 43 5.97 -25.19 -22.20
CA ASP A 43 7.04 -24.22 -21.97
C ASP A 43 8.41 -24.88 -21.77
N ILE A 44 8.46 -26.01 -21.07
CA ILE A 44 9.70 -26.79 -20.90
C ILE A 44 10.19 -27.38 -22.23
N GLN A 45 9.28 -27.81 -23.11
CA GLN A 45 9.66 -28.23 -24.45
C GLN A 45 10.25 -27.09 -25.29
N ALA A 46 9.64 -25.90 -25.22
CA ALA A 46 10.16 -24.69 -25.86
C ALA A 46 11.53 -24.30 -25.29
N LEU A 47 11.65 -24.26 -23.97
CA LEU A 47 12.89 -23.92 -23.27
C LEU A 47 14.03 -24.91 -23.60
N ASN A 48 13.73 -26.22 -23.68
CA ASN A 48 14.72 -27.20 -24.09
C ASN A 48 15.28 -26.97 -25.51
N LYS A 49 14.43 -26.52 -26.46
CA LYS A 49 14.89 -26.18 -27.81
C LYS A 49 15.86 -24.97 -27.77
N GLU A 50 15.58 -24.01 -26.91
CA GLU A 50 16.43 -22.82 -26.80
C GLU A 50 17.73 -23.08 -26.05
N LEU A 51 17.74 -24.00 -25.07
CA LEU A 51 18.91 -24.34 -24.27
C LEU A 51 19.94 -25.21 -25.01
N THR A 52 19.62 -25.74 -26.19
CA THR A 52 20.54 -26.57 -27.01
C THR A 52 21.85 -25.86 -27.33
N ILE A 53 21.83 -24.55 -27.52
CA ILE A 53 23.01 -23.70 -27.77
C ILE A 53 24.04 -23.79 -26.63
N PHE A 54 23.56 -23.98 -25.39
CA PHE A 54 24.41 -24.15 -24.21
C PHE A 54 24.74 -25.62 -23.91
N LYS A 55 24.29 -26.57 -24.75
CA LYS A 55 24.40 -28.01 -24.52
C LYS A 55 23.75 -28.47 -23.20
N VAL A 56 22.77 -27.67 -22.69
CA VAL A 56 22.01 -27.93 -21.48
C VAL A 56 20.66 -28.51 -21.84
N THR A 57 20.18 -29.46 -21.03
CA THR A 57 18.89 -30.10 -21.26
C THR A 57 18.10 -30.21 -19.96
N ILE A 58 16.80 -29.93 -20.02
CA ILE A 58 15.86 -30.17 -18.92
C ILE A 58 15.32 -31.59 -19.08
N LYS A 59 15.61 -32.44 -18.10
CA LYS A 59 15.08 -33.82 -18.03
C LYS A 59 13.98 -33.90 -16.97
N ASN A 60 13.08 -34.87 -17.18
CA ASN A 60 12.01 -35.19 -16.23
C ASN A 60 12.29 -36.55 -15.57
N LYS A 61 12.30 -36.59 -14.24
CA LYS A 61 12.33 -37.82 -13.46
C LYS A 61 10.91 -38.11 -12.98
N ARG A 62 10.37 -39.25 -13.38
CA ARG A 62 9.02 -39.67 -13.00
C ARG A 62 8.86 -39.69 -11.48
N GLY A 63 7.83 -38.99 -10.98
CA GLY A 63 7.54 -38.85 -9.55
C GLY A 63 8.34 -37.78 -8.80
N ALA A 64 9.42 -37.21 -9.39
CA ALA A 64 10.26 -36.20 -8.75
C ALA A 64 10.15 -34.82 -9.40
N GLY A 65 10.11 -34.70 -10.72
CA GLY A 65 10.01 -33.43 -11.43
C GLY A 65 11.14 -33.17 -12.43
N PHE A 66 11.29 -31.91 -12.82
CA PHE A 66 12.27 -31.47 -13.82
C PHE A 66 13.60 -31.05 -13.17
N TYR A 67 14.69 -31.24 -13.91
CA TYR A 67 16.03 -30.85 -13.52
C TYR A 67 16.90 -30.56 -14.73
N LEU A 68 17.90 -29.71 -14.55
CA LEU A 68 18.89 -29.36 -15.58
C LEU A 68 20.05 -30.37 -15.57
N THR A 69 20.53 -30.71 -16.76
CA THR A 69 21.74 -31.53 -16.94
C THR A 69 22.82 -30.73 -17.67
N ASN A 70 24.10 -31.09 -17.44
CA ASN A 70 25.27 -30.45 -18.06
C ASN A 70 25.41 -28.96 -17.73
N VAL A 71 25.17 -28.58 -16.48
CA VAL A 71 25.30 -27.19 -16.00
C VAL A 71 26.52 -27.09 -15.07
N ASP A 72 27.62 -26.54 -15.57
CA ASP A 72 28.76 -26.12 -14.76
C ASP A 72 28.56 -24.70 -14.19
N ALA A 73 29.47 -24.24 -13.35
CA ALA A 73 29.37 -22.94 -12.68
C ALA A 73 29.35 -21.75 -13.68
N GLU A 74 30.13 -21.83 -14.76
CA GLU A 74 30.21 -20.78 -15.78
C GLU A 74 28.92 -20.75 -16.62
N THR A 75 28.44 -21.90 -17.06
CA THR A 75 27.17 -22.03 -17.78
C THR A 75 26.00 -21.57 -16.91
N ARG A 76 25.99 -21.88 -15.61
CA ARG A 76 24.98 -21.42 -14.65
C ARG A 76 24.93 -19.90 -14.57
N ALA A 77 26.09 -19.23 -14.46
CA ALA A 77 26.16 -17.76 -14.43
C ALA A 77 25.65 -17.13 -15.74
N LYS A 78 25.98 -17.73 -16.90
CA LYS A 78 25.46 -17.30 -18.21
C LYS A 78 23.94 -17.48 -18.31
N LEU A 79 23.43 -18.62 -17.89
CA LEU A 79 21.99 -18.92 -17.92
C LEU A 79 21.17 -18.02 -16.97
N LEU A 80 21.70 -17.67 -15.79
CA LEU A 80 21.06 -16.70 -14.89
C LEU A 80 20.98 -15.30 -15.53
N LYS A 81 22.00 -14.86 -16.26
CA LYS A 81 21.92 -13.60 -17.03
C LYS A 81 20.87 -13.67 -18.13
N VAL A 82 20.77 -14.81 -18.83
CA VAL A 82 19.75 -15.04 -19.87
C VAL A 82 18.34 -15.09 -19.27
N ALA A 83 18.16 -15.75 -18.13
CA ALA A 83 16.87 -15.83 -17.44
C ALA A 83 16.36 -14.46 -16.96
N LYS A 84 17.28 -13.56 -16.55
CA LYS A 84 17.00 -12.19 -16.11
C LYS A 84 17.04 -11.15 -17.23
N SER A 85 17.33 -11.52 -18.48
CA SER A 85 17.31 -10.58 -19.60
C SER A 85 15.90 -10.11 -19.92
N ASP A 86 15.78 -8.91 -20.53
CA ASP A 86 14.52 -8.35 -21.01
C ASP A 86 13.84 -9.27 -22.02
N LEU A 87 12.81 -9.96 -21.57
CA LEU A 87 12.06 -10.94 -22.34
C LEU A 87 10.68 -10.38 -22.72
N PRO A 88 10.19 -10.68 -23.93
CA PRO A 88 8.87 -10.19 -24.34
C PRO A 88 7.77 -10.71 -23.41
N VAL A 89 6.82 -9.86 -23.23
CA VAL A 89 5.72 -9.91 -22.29
C VAL A 89 4.79 -11.09 -22.56
N THR A 90 4.43 -11.87 -21.52
CA THR A 90 3.59 -13.08 -21.66
C THR A 90 2.18 -12.95 -21.08
N ARG A 91 1.91 -11.96 -20.22
CA ARG A 91 0.56 -11.75 -19.69
C ARG A 91 -0.27 -10.95 -20.68
N SER A 92 -1.56 -11.31 -20.85
CA SER A 92 -2.48 -10.58 -21.74
C SER A 92 -2.55 -9.09 -21.40
N GLU A 93 -2.56 -8.73 -20.12
CA GLU A 93 -2.57 -7.33 -19.65
C GLU A 93 -1.35 -6.53 -20.07
N GLU A 94 -0.17 -7.14 -20.03
CA GLU A 94 1.08 -6.50 -20.44
C GLU A 94 1.13 -6.35 -21.98
N ARG A 95 0.60 -7.34 -22.73
CA ARG A 95 0.46 -7.23 -24.20
C ARG A 95 -0.54 -6.14 -24.57
N ILE A 96 -1.68 -6.05 -23.87
CA ILE A 96 -2.65 -4.98 -24.06
C ILE A 96 -1.98 -3.62 -23.84
N ALA A 97 -1.22 -3.46 -22.75
CA ALA A 97 -0.50 -2.22 -22.45
C ALA A 97 0.54 -1.86 -23.53
N ALA A 98 1.25 -2.87 -24.08
CA ALA A 98 2.19 -2.65 -25.17
C ALA A 98 1.50 -2.24 -26.49
N VAL A 99 0.32 -2.81 -26.79
CA VAL A 99 -0.50 -2.43 -27.94
C VAL A 99 -1.08 -1.02 -27.74
N GLU A 100 -1.58 -0.68 -26.54
CA GLU A 100 -2.03 0.68 -26.18
C GLU A 100 -0.95 1.71 -26.48
N GLN A 101 0.26 1.45 -26.00
CA GLN A 101 1.42 2.33 -26.21
C GLN A 101 1.75 2.49 -27.69
N TYR A 102 1.77 1.38 -28.44
CA TYR A 102 2.09 1.41 -29.86
C TYR A 102 1.07 2.23 -30.67
N LEU A 103 -0.21 2.11 -30.33
CA LEU A 103 -1.28 2.90 -30.93
C LEU A 103 -1.16 4.41 -30.62
N LEU A 104 -0.62 4.79 -29.44
CA LEU A 104 -0.47 6.20 -29.03
C LEU A 104 0.79 6.87 -29.61
N ILE A 105 1.82 6.08 -29.86
CA ILE A 105 3.10 6.58 -30.43
C ILE A 105 2.97 6.75 -31.95
N ASN A 106 2.16 5.91 -32.62
CA ASN A 106 2.03 5.91 -34.05
C ASN A 106 0.66 6.47 -34.48
N ASP A 107 0.66 7.50 -35.32
CA ASP A 107 -0.58 8.13 -35.81
C ASP A 107 -1.45 7.16 -36.64
N ARG A 108 -0.81 6.26 -37.39
CA ARG A 108 -1.48 5.28 -38.26
C ARG A 108 -0.86 3.90 -38.06
N VAL A 109 -1.65 2.93 -37.66
CA VAL A 109 -1.20 1.57 -37.38
C VAL A 109 -2.00 0.58 -38.18
N LYS A 110 -1.37 -0.22 -39.04
CA LYS A 110 -2.03 -1.32 -39.76
C LYS A 110 -2.20 -2.53 -38.85
N LEU A 111 -3.26 -3.32 -39.11
CA LEU A 111 -3.48 -4.56 -38.37
C LEU A 111 -2.31 -5.55 -38.55
N SER A 112 -1.79 -5.68 -39.79
CA SER A 112 -0.62 -6.50 -40.10
C SER A 112 0.57 -6.19 -39.19
N ASP A 113 0.88 -4.91 -39.00
CA ASP A 113 2.02 -4.45 -38.23
C ASP A 113 1.86 -4.81 -36.72
N LEU A 114 0.63 -4.74 -36.22
CA LEU A 114 0.31 -5.13 -34.83
C LEU A 114 0.43 -6.64 -34.63
N VAL A 115 -0.13 -7.42 -35.53
CA VAL A 115 -0.12 -8.88 -35.48
C VAL A 115 1.31 -9.41 -35.54
N GLU A 116 2.12 -8.90 -36.46
CA GLU A 116 3.52 -9.26 -36.60
C GLU A 116 4.36 -8.81 -35.41
N LYS A 117 4.24 -7.55 -35.01
CA LYS A 117 5.07 -6.98 -33.92
C LYS A 117 4.83 -7.63 -32.56
N PHE A 118 3.56 -7.96 -32.24
CA PHE A 118 3.18 -8.50 -30.93
C PHE A 118 2.98 -10.03 -30.95
N PHE A 119 3.22 -10.68 -32.09
CA PHE A 119 3.02 -12.12 -32.26
C PHE A 119 1.66 -12.60 -31.76
N ILE A 120 0.58 -11.92 -32.20
CA ILE A 120 -0.81 -12.21 -31.85
C ILE A 120 -1.63 -12.51 -33.09
N SER A 121 -2.75 -13.22 -32.95
CA SER A 121 -3.71 -13.40 -34.05
C SER A 121 -4.65 -12.20 -34.13
N ASP A 122 -5.30 -12.02 -35.29
CA ASP A 122 -6.35 -11.02 -35.51
C ASP A 122 -7.43 -11.11 -34.43
N ASN A 123 -7.91 -12.32 -34.12
CA ASN A 123 -8.92 -12.55 -33.08
C ASN A 123 -8.43 -12.11 -31.70
N THR A 124 -7.16 -12.34 -31.39
CA THR A 124 -6.56 -11.89 -30.13
C THR A 124 -6.48 -10.37 -30.08
N PHE A 125 -6.10 -9.74 -31.19
CA PHE A 125 -6.10 -8.28 -31.27
C PHE A 125 -7.50 -7.70 -31.09
N PHE A 126 -8.53 -8.27 -31.72
CA PHE A 126 -9.91 -7.80 -31.54
C PHE A 126 -10.40 -7.94 -30.10
N SER A 127 -10.02 -9.02 -29.42
CA SER A 127 -10.27 -9.19 -27.98
C SER A 127 -9.60 -8.09 -27.15
N TYR A 128 -8.32 -7.76 -27.45
CA TYR A 128 -7.60 -6.66 -26.79
C TYR A 128 -8.22 -5.30 -27.07
N LEU A 129 -8.68 -5.09 -28.31
CA LEU A 129 -9.29 -3.83 -28.73
C LEU A 129 -10.54 -3.47 -27.92
N VAL A 130 -11.32 -4.46 -27.47
CA VAL A 130 -12.47 -4.24 -26.57
C VAL A 130 -12.00 -3.62 -25.26
N THR A 131 -10.97 -4.19 -24.64
CA THR A 131 -10.39 -3.68 -23.39
C THR A 131 -9.75 -2.31 -23.60
N ILE A 132 -8.97 -2.15 -24.67
CA ILE A 132 -8.31 -0.88 -25.03
C ILE A 132 -9.33 0.24 -25.21
N LYS A 133 -10.44 0.01 -25.92
CA LYS A 133 -11.50 0.99 -26.11
C LYS A 133 -12.13 1.41 -24.77
N LYS A 134 -12.36 0.46 -23.86
CA LYS A 134 -12.88 0.75 -22.52
C LYS A 134 -11.90 1.60 -21.69
N GLU A 135 -10.60 1.29 -21.74
CA GLU A 135 -9.59 2.08 -21.03
C GLU A 135 -9.41 3.48 -21.65
N PHE A 136 -9.36 3.58 -22.97
CA PHE A 136 -9.22 4.85 -23.69
C PHE A 136 -10.41 5.77 -23.45
N SER A 137 -11.64 5.24 -23.37
CA SER A 137 -12.84 6.05 -23.15
C SER A 137 -12.82 6.80 -21.82
N LYS A 138 -12.10 6.31 -20.80
CA LYS A 138 -11.92 6.99 -19.52
C LYS A 138 -11.10 8.29 -19.64
N PHE A 139 -10.39 8.46 -20.75
CA PHE A 139 -9.53 9.61 -21.05
C PHE A 139 -9.99 10.35 -22.31
N ASN A 140 -11.26 10.26 -22.67
CA ASN A 140 -11.84 10.87 -23.89
C ASN A 140 -11.18 10.42 -25.20
N LEU A 141 -10.47 9.27 -25.19
CA LEU A 141 -9.81 8.72 -26.36
C LEU A 141 -10.70 7.68 -27.04
N LYS A 142 -10.66 7.65 -28.38
CA LYS A 142 -11.41 6.69 -29.22
C LYS A 142 -10.48 6.04 -30.24
N VAL A 143 -10.64 4.72 -30.47
CA VAL A 143 -9.93 4.03 -31.55
C VAL A 143 -10.84 3.92 -32.77
N ASN A 144 -10.45 4.56 -33.86
CA ASN A 144 -11.14 4.50 -35.14
C ASN A 144 -10.40 3.56 -36.09
N LYS A 145 -11.16 2.81 -36.90
CA LYS A 145 -10.65 1.96 -37.98
C LYS A 145 -11.09 2.55 -39.33
N SER A 146 -10.17 2.66 -40.28
CA SER A 146 -10.44 3.00 -41.68
C SER A 146 -9.46 2.21 -42.56
N ASN A 147 -9.97 1.40 -43.48
CA ASN A 147 -9.17 0.58 -44.42
C ASN A 147 -8.02 -0.19 -43.73
N ASP A 148 -8.33 -0.96 -42.67
CA ASP A 148 -7.37 -1.72 -41.83
C ASP A 148 -6.27 -0.89 -41.13
N VAL A 149 -6.43 0.43 -41.10
CA VAL A 149 -5.59 1.36 -40.34
C VAL A 149 -6.33 1.79 -39.09
N TYR A 150 -5.70 1.63 -37.95
CA TYR A 150 -6.18 2.08 -36.66
C TYR A 150 -5.56 3.42 -36.29
N ARG A 151 -6.36 4.31 -35.73
CA ARG A 151 -5.93 5.62 -35.23
C ARG A 151 -6.58 5.90 -33.88
N VAL A 152 -5.83 6.53 -32.97
CA VAL A 152 -6.37 7.06 -31.71
C VAL A 152 -6.80 8.52 -31.94
N LYS A 153 -8.11 8.76 -31.84
CA LYS A 153 -8.69 10.12 -31.82
C LYS A 153 -8.83 10.61 -30.38
N GLY A 154 -8.56 11.87 -30.15
CA GLY A 154 -8.61 12.62 -28.91
C GLY A 154 -7.58 13.73 -28.93
N SER A 155 -7.68 14.69 -28.02
CA SER A 155 -6.69 15.77 -27.91
C SER A 155 -5.31 15.22 -27.54
N GLU A 156 -4.26 15.95 -27.86
CA GLU A 156 -2.90 15.56 -27.43
C GLU A 156 -2.78 15.59 -25.91
N ALA A 157 -3.48 16.48 -25.22
CA ALA A 157 -3.54 16.51 -23.75
C ALA A 157 -4.15 15.22 -23.19
N ASP A 158 -5.26 14.72 -23.74
CA ASP A 158 -5.86 13.45 -23.32
C ASP A 158 -4.93 12.25 -23.53
N LYS A 159 -4.18 12.24 -24.64
CA LYS A 159 -3.18 11.20 -24.92
C LYS A 159 -2.06 11.24 -23.89
N ARG A 160 -1.52 12.42 -23.56
CA ARG A 160 -0.48 12.60 -22.54
C ARG A 160 -0.97 12.18 -21.15
N ASN A 161 -2.19 12.56 -20.77
CA ASN A 161 -2.82 12.16 -19.52
C ASN A 161 -2.93 10.64 -19.41
N PHE A 162 -3.34 9.95 -20.46
CA PHE A 162 -3.38 8.50 -20.49
C PHE A 162 -1.97 7.89 -20.32
N ILE A 163 -0.98 8.39 -21.06
CA ILE A 163 0.40 7.88 -20.99
C ILE A 163 0.95 8.05 -19.56
N ILE A 164 0.82 9.23 -18.97
CA ILE A 164 1.27 9.50 -17.59
C ILE A 164 0.55 8.61 -16.57
N ALA A 165 -0.77 8.45 -16.67
CA ALA A 165 -1.53 7.56 -15.79
C ALA A 165 -1.04 6.10 -15.86
N LYS A 166 -0.60 5.64 -17.05
CA LYS A 166 -0.01 4.30 -17.22
C LYS A 166 1.46 4.22 -16.78
N LEU A 167 2.20 5.32 -16.75
CA LEU A 167 3.57 5.38 -16.23
C LEU A 167 3.60 5.42 -14.70
N ILE A 168 2.83 6.32 -14.10
CA ILE A 168 2.85 6.60 -12.65
C ILE A 168 2.23 5.44 -11.84
N ASN A 169 1.27 4.69 -12.41
CA ASN A 169 0.52 3.65 -11.70
C ASN A 169 1.25 2.31 -11.65
N LYS A 170 2.43 2.18 -10.98
CA LYS A 170 3.00 0.84 -10.76
C LYS A 170 3.78 0.63 -9.47
N LYS A 171 3.50 -0.55 -8.89
CA LYS A 171 4.21 -1.24 -7.82
C LYS A 171 5.64 -1.61 -8.27
N SER A 172 6.62 -0.79 -7.98
CA SER A 172 8.02 -1.15 -8.11
C SER A 172 8.78 -0.60 -6.90
N ASP A 173 9.59 -1.45 -6.28
CA ASP A 173 10.32 -1.16 -5.05
C ASP A 173 11.27 0.05 -5.16
N ASN A 174 11.70 0.42 -6.38
CA ASN A 174 12.61 1.54 -6.65
C ASN A 174 11.92 2.70 -7.43
N TYR A 175 10.60 2.76 -7.42
CA TYR A 175 9.85 3.74 -8.22
C TYR A 175 10.25 5.20 -7.96
N ILE A 176 10.63 5.56 -6.74
CA ILE A 176 10.91 6.95 -6.35
C ILE A 176 12.29 7.40 -6.82
N ILE A 177 13.29 6.52 -6.77
CA ILE A 177 14.72 6.89 -6.92
C ILE A 177 15.18 6.81 -8.37
N ASP A 178 14.70 5.83 -9.15
CA ASP A 178 15.16 5.58 -10.51
C ASP A 178 14.00 5.37 -11.50
N PHE A 179 14.30 5.38 -12.79
CA PHE A 179 13.33 5.09 -13.85
C PHE A 179 13.15 3.59 -14.00
N THR A 180 11.88 3.17 -14.04
CA THR A 180 11.51 1.79 -14.31
C THR A 180 11.81 1.44 -15.78
N GLU A 181 12.02 0.15 -16.08
CA GLU A 181 12.17 -0.35 -17.46
C GLU A 181 11.00 0.09 -18.37
N LYS A 182 9.80 0.18 -17.82
CA LYS A 182 8.64 0.64 -18.55
C LYS A 182 8.74 2.12 -18.91
N GLU A 183 9.17 2.99 -17.98
CA GLU A 183 9.38 4.41 -18.24
C GLU A 183 10.48 4.61 -19.31
N ARG A 184 11.59 3.88 -19.18
CA ARG A 184 12.67 3.89 -20.19
C ARG A 184 12.20 3.40 -21.57
N THR A 185 11.31 2.40 -21.61
CA THR A 185 10.75 1.88 -22.87
C THR A 185 9.78 2.87 -23.53
N ILE A 186 8.90 3.48 -22.75
CA ILE A 186 7.90 4.43 -23.26
C ILE A 186 8.55 5.73 -23.73
N LEU A 187 9.60 6.16 -23.04
CA LEU A 187 10.33 7.41 -23.29
C LEU A 187 11.71 7.17 -23.95
N ALA A 188 11.85 6.06 -24.70
CA ALA A 188 13.13 5.62 -25.26
C ALA A 188 13.80 6.64 -26.21
N ASN A 189 13.03 7.60 -26.77
CA ASN A 189 13.55 8.67 -27.61
C ASN A 189 14.05 9.89 -26.81
N VAL A 190 14.08 9.80 -25.45
CA VAL A 190 14.56 10.84 -24.54
C VAL A 190 15.65 10.27 -23.63
N ASP A 191 16.77 10.96 -23.52
CA ASP A 191 17.78 10.65 -22.51
C ASP A 191 17.27 11.10 -21.13
N LEU A 192 16.65 10.17 -20.39
CA LEU A 192 16.07 10.42 -19.08
C LEU A 192 17.14 10.77 -18.04
N ASP A 193 18.33 10.20 -18.12
CA ASP A 193 19.40 10.44 -17.15
C ASP A 193 20.01 11.84 -17.35
N LYS A 194 20.11 12.28 -18.59
CA LYS A 194 20.50 13.66 -18.94
C LYS A 194 19.46 14.66 -18.43
N LEU A 195 18.18 14.41 -18.68
CA LEU A 195 17.08 15.27 -18.20
C LEU A 195 17.03 15.32 -16.68
N LYS A 196 17.18 14.19 -16.00
CA LYS A 196 17.24 14.10 -14.53
C LYS A 196 18.35 15.00 -13.97
N LYS A 197 19.57 14.92 -14.53
CA LYS A 197 20.68 15.78 -14.11
C LYS A 197 20.38 17.26 -14.29
N LEU A 198 19.78 17.63 -15.40
CA LEU A 198 19.44 19.02 -15.73
C LEU A 198 18.38 19.58 -14.77
N ILE A 199 17.31 18.83 -14.50
CA ILE A 199 16.26 19.23 -13.55
C ILE A 199 16.84 19.33 -12.13
N HIS A 200 17.60 18.35 -11.65
CA HIS A 200 18.22 18.42 -10.33
C HIS A 200 19.21 19.59 -10.19
N ALA A 201 19.96 19.93 -11.23
CA ALA A 201 20.84 21.09 -11.23
C ALA A 201 20.04 22.40 -11.13
N PHE A 202 18.92 22.50 -11.86
CA PHE A 202 17.99 23.62 -11.79
C PHE A 202 17.39 23.78 -10.39
N LEU A 203 16.85 22.73 -9.81
CA LEU A 203 16.23 22.77 -8.47
C LEU A 203 17.25 23.19 -7.41
N ARG A 204 18.47 22.67 -7.46
CA ARG A 204 19.56 23.06 -6.53
C ARG A 204 19.99 24.50 -6.71
N HIS A 205 20.13 24.96 -7.97
CA HIS A 205 20.56 26.34 -8.25
C HIS A 205 19.62 27.39 -7.65
N TYR A 206 18.31 27.13 -7.70
CA TYR A 206 17.30 28.05 -7.16
C TYR A 206 16.82 27.66 -5.74
N SER A 207 17.48 26.68 -5.10
CA SER A 207 17.11 26.19 -3.75
C SER A 207 15.64 25.79 -3.62
N TYR A 208 15.07 25.15 -4.67
CA TYR A 208 13.73 24.62 -4.63
C TYR A 208 13.71 23.26 -3.94
N HIS A 209 13.08 23.19 -2.76
CA HIS A 209 12.93 21.95 -1.98
C HIS A 209 11.66 21.21 -2.41
N ILE A 210 11.83 20.23 -3.28
CA ILE A 210 10.76 19.40 -3.82
C ILE A 210 11.05 17.94 -3.44
N SER A 211 10.03 17.19 -3.00
CA SER A 211 10.20 15.77 -2.68
C SER A 211 10.64 14.97 -3.91
N ASP A 212 11.35 13.85 -3.69
CA ASP A 212 11.86 13.01 -4.79
C ASP A 212 10.73 12.51 -5.71
N ILE A 213 9.58 12.17 -5.15
CA ILE A 213 8.41 11.74 -5.93
C ILE A 213 7.86 12.87 -6.83
N ASN A 214 7.77 14.09 -6.30
CA ASN A 214 7.32 15.24 -7.08
C ASN A 214 8.38 15.65 -8.12
N THR A 215 9.66 15.57 -7.77
CA THR A 215 10.76 15.80 -8.71
C THR A 215 10.72 14.80 -9.86
N LYS A 216 10.49 13.52 -9.57
CA LYS A 216 10.33 12.51 -10.61
C LYS A 216 9.10 12.78 -11.48
N ASN A 217 7.97 13.18 -10.90
CA ASN A 217 6.79 13.57 -11.67
C ASN A 217 7.09 14.72 -12.63
N ILE A 218 7.80 15.78 -12.17
CA ILE A 218 8.24 16.87 -13.03
C ILE A 218 9.08 16.30 -14.20
N ILE A 219 10.07 15.47 -13.92
CA ILE A 219 10.94 14.88 -14.95
C ILE A 219 10.12 14.08 -15.95
N LEU A 220 9.15 13.26 -15.51
CA LEU A 220 8.33 12.46 -16.40
C LEU A 220 7.44 13.31 -17.33
N HIS A 221 6.84 14.40 -16.82
CA HIS A 221 6.07 15.34 -17.66
C HIS A 221 6.96 16.04 -18.67
N PHE A 222 8.14 16.51 -18.26
CA PHE A 222 9.11 17.12 -19.17
C PHE A 222 9.60 16.12 -20.22
N ALA A 223 9.91 14.89 -19.81
CA ALA A 223 10.33 13.82 -20.72
C ALA A 223 9.24 13.46 -21.73
N LEU A 224 7.98 13.38 -21.27
CA LEU A 224 6.86 13.11 -22.16
C LEU A 224 6.68 14.24 -23.18
N THR A 225 6.74 15.50 -22.76
CA THR A 225 6.67 16.65 -23.67
C THR A 225 7.79 16.60 -24.73
N ILE A 226 9.03 16.36 -24.32
CA ILE A 226 10.17 16.20 -25.25
C ILE A 226 9.92 15.05 -26.23
N SER A 227 9.49 13.90 -25.70
CA SER A 227 9.20 12.72 -26.51
C SER A 227 8.12 12.98 -27.57
N ARG A 228 7.03 13.64 -27.19
CA ARG A 228 5.91 13.93 -28.07
C ARG A 228 6.28 14.94 -29.15
N ILE A 229 7.06 15.98 -28.82
CA ILE A 229 7.57 16.97 -29.79
C ILE A 229 8.48 16.29 -30.81
N LYS A 230 9.40 15.41 -30.39
CA LYS A 230 10.26 14.64 -31.29
C LYS A 230 9.47 13.74 -32.28
N LEU A 231 8.23 13.38 -31.91
CA LEU A 231 7.30 12.63 -32.74
C LEU A 231 6.33 13.54 -33.54
N ASN A 232 6.56 14.86 -33.53
CA ASN A 232 5.71 15.89 -34.18
C ASN A 232 4.27 15.95 -33.63
N PHE A 233 4.07 15.61 -32.36
CA PHE A 233 2.79 15.80 -31.68
C PHE A 233 2.86 17.02 -30.76
N HIS A 234 1.94 17.96 -30.94
CA HIS A 234 1.91 19.23 -30.22
C HIS A 234 0.57 19.45 -29.55
N LEU A 235 0.57 20.15 -28.40
CA LEU A 235 -0.63 20.55 -27.69
C LEU A 235 -1.45 21.56 -28.51
N GLU A 236 -2.76 21.36 -28.51
CA GLU A 236 -3.74 22.20 -29.24
C GLU A 236 -4.24 23.37 -28.38
N ALA A 237 -4.23 23.22 -27.05
CA ALA A 237 -4.69 24.22 -26.09
C ALA A 237 -3.66 24.47 -25.00
N SER A 238 -3.67 25.67 -24.40
CA SER A 238 -2.84 26.02 -23.25
C SER A 238 -3.52 25.66 -21.95
N THR A 239 -2.74 25.14 -21.00
CA THR A 239 -3.10 25.03 -19.58
C THR A 239 -2.43 26.17 -18.82
N HIS A 240 -3.16 26.86 -17.93
CA HIS A 240 -2.59 28.02 -17.24
C HIS A 240 -2.49 27.78 -15.74
N ALA A 241 -1.33 28.10 -15.19
CA ALA A 241 -1.12 28.19 -13.75
C ALA A 241 -0.59 29.59 -13.40
N ASN A 242 -1.21 30.25 -12.44
CA ASN A 242 -0.76 31.54 -11.97
C ASN A 242 0.35 31.35 -10.92
N ILE A 243 1.60 31.49 -11.33
CA ILE A 243 2.78 31.28 -10.47
C ILE A 243 3.56 32.58 -10.24
N LYS A 244 4.41 32.57 -9.23
CA LYS A 244 5.30 33.69 -8.90
C LYS A 244 6.19 34.06 -10.09
N LYS A 245 6.38 35.37 -10.32
CA LYS A 245 7.11 35.90 -11.46
C LYS A 245 8.56 35.45 -11.51
N ASP A 246 9.23 35.38 -10.37
CA ASP A 246 10.60 34.89 -10.22
C ASP A 246 10.72 33.41 -10.65
N VAL A 247 9.81 32.56 -10.19
CA VAL A 247 9.79 31.14 -10.60
C VAL A 247 9.51 31.00 -12.10
N LEU A 248 8.58 31.81 -12.65
CA LEU A 248 8.32 31.79 -14.08
C LEU A 248 9.55 32.20 -14.90
N GLN A 249 10.31 33.20 -14.43
CA GLN A 249 11.54 33.61 -15.09
C GLN A 249 12.59 32.51 -15.04
N ASN A 250 12.76 31.87 -13.89
CA ASN A 250 13.71 30.75 -13.73
C ASN A 250 13.35 29.55 -14.64
N LEU A 251 12.05 29.26 -14.79
CA LEU A 251 11.59 28.20 -15.71
C LEU A 251 11.87 28.52 -17.17
N LYS A 252 11.82 29.81 -17.59
CA LYS A 252 12.19 30.21 -18.95
C LYS A 252 13.65 29.87 -19.26
N GLU A 253 14.55 30.06 -18.28
CA GLU A 253 15.97 29.67 -18.44
C GLU A 253 16.13 28.15 -18.57
N LEU A 254 15.35 27.39 -17.78
CA LEU A 254 15.31 25.93 -17.92
C LEU A 254 14.82 25.51 -19.31
N PHE A 255 13.77 26.17 -19.84
CA PHE A 255 13.25 25.85 -21.18
C PHE A 255 14.29 26.06 -22.27
N VAL A 256 15.05 27.15 -22.23
CA VAL A 256 16.14 27.41 -23.18
C VAL A 256 17.19 26.29 -23.13
N LYS A 257 17.57 25.83 -21.94
CA LYS A 257 18.51 24.71 -21.77
C LYS A 257 17.95 23.41 -22.35
N ILE A 258 16.66 23.12 -22.10
CA ILE A 258 15.99 21.93 -22.63
C ILE A 258 15.93 21.98 -24.16
N GLU A 259 15.54 23.13 -24.75
CA GLU A 259 15.49 23.32 -26.20
C GLU A 259 16.85 23.03 -26.85
N SER A 260 17.95 23.53 -26.24
CA SER A 260 19.32 23.30 -26.73
C SER A 260 19.77 21.85 -26.53
N GLU A 261 19.58 21.28 -25.33
CA GLU A 261 20.12 19.97 -24.95
C GLU A 261 19.42 18.79 -25.64
N PHE A 262 18.13 18.96 -26.01
CA PHE A 262 17.32 17.92 -26.63
C PHE A 262 16.99 18.22 -28.12
N GLU A 263 17.52 19.31 -28.67
CA GLU A 263 17.32 19.71 -30.07
C GLU A 263 15.83 19.80 -30.45
N ILE A 264 15.05 20.47 -29.62
CA ILE A 264 13.60 20.68 -29.82
C ILE A 264 13.24 22.15 -29.74
N LYS A 265 12.03 22.51 -30.18
CA LYS A 265 11.42 23.84 -29.97
C LYS A 265 10.14 23.70 -29.16
N LEU A 266 10.06 24.37 -28.01
CA LEU A 266 8.87 24.47 -27.19
C LEU A 266 8.03 25.65 -27.67
N ASN A 267 6.82 25.39 -28.16
CA ASN A 267 5.86 26.45 -28.41
C ASN A 267 5.27 26.98 -27.08
N GLN A 268 4.48 28.06 -27.12
CA GLN A 268 3.94 28.66 -25.91
C GLN A 268 3.01 27.71 -25.14
N LYS A 269 2.21 26.89 -25.83
CA LYS A 269 1.29 25.94 -25.21
C LYS A 269 2.03 24.84 -24.44
N GLU A 270 3.15 24.35 -24.99
CA GLU A 270 4.03 23.40 -24.31
C GLU A 270 4.70 24.02 -23.08
N LYS A 271 5.14 25.28 -23.17
CA LYS A 271 5.70 26.03 -22.03
C LYS A 271 4.67 26.23 -20.92
N ASP A 272 3.45 26.60 -21.28
CA ASP A 272 2.35 26.79 -20.31
C ASP A 272 2.01 25.46 -19.61
N ASP A 273 1.96 24.35 -20.34
CA ASP A 273 1.71 23.02 -19.81
C ASP A 273 2.83 22.55 -18.83
N LEU A 274 4.07 22.80 -19.19
CA LEU A 274 5.21 22.49 -18.31
C LEU A 274 5.21 23.36 -17.03
N VAL A 275 4.83 24.64 -17.13
CA VAL A 275 4.62 25.52 -15.97
C VAL A 275 3.50 24.97 -15.08
N TYR A 276 2.40 24.53 -15.67
CA TYR A 276 1.28 23.93 -14.95
C TYR A 276 1.71 22.67 -14.19
N HIS A 277 2.38 21.73 -14.84
CA HIS A 277 2.87 20.50 -14.20
C HIS A 277 3.95 20.76 -13.15
N PHE A 278 4.79 21.78 -13.35
CA PHE A 278 5.72 22.23 -12.31
C PHE A 278 4.98 22.76 -11.08
N ALA A 279 3.95 23.58 -11.28
CA ALA A 279 3.13 24.14 -10.21
C ALA A 279 2.36 23.08 -9.40
N LEU A 280 1.88 22.02 -10.05
CA LEU A 280 1.23 20.89 -9.37
C LEU A 280 2.19 20.16 -8.41
N ASN A 281 3.47 20.06 -8.77
CA ASN A 281 4.48 19.37 -8.00
C ASN A 281 5.28 20.30 -7.07
N PHE A 282 5.13 21.61 -7.22
CA PHE A 282 5.70 22.67 -6.35
C PHE A 282 4.65 23.76 -6.04
N PRO A 283 3.61 23.44 -5.23
CA PRO A 283 2.49 24.36 -4.96
C PRO A 283 2.88 25.66 -4.28
N GLU A 284 4.07 25.72 -3.68
CA GLU A 284 4.60 26.94 -3.04
C GLU A 284 4.84 28.07 -4.05
N CYS A 285 5.04 27.74 -5.34
CA CYS A 285 5.17 28.73 -6.40
C CYS A 285 3.84 29.32 -6.86
N VAL A 286 2.69 28.71 -6.53
CA VAL A 286 1.37 29.20 -6.95
C VAL A 286 1.00 30.47 -6.19
N ILE A 287 0.57 31.51 -6.93
CA ILE A 287 0.09 32.75 -6.33
C ILE A 287 -1.31 32.51 -5.75
N TYR A 288 -1.46 32.80 -4.47
CA TYR A 288 -2.73 32.74 -3.76
C TYR A 288 -3.10 34.15 -3.28
N THR A 289 -4.15 34.72 -3.84
CA THR A 289 -4.50 36.14 -3.66
C THR A 289 -5.16 36.50 -2.32
N ASN A 290 -5.71 35.51 -1.57
CA ASN A 290 -6.36 35.72 -0.28
C ASN A 290 -5.40 35.44 0.88
N LYS A 291 -4.44 36.35 1.14
CA LYS A 291 -3.32 36.11 2.06
C LYS A 291 -3.66 36.08 3.56
N SER A 292 -4.64 36.85 4.05
CA SER A 292 -4.87 37.01 5.50
C SER A 292 -5.86 36.00 6.09
N ASN A 293 -6.93 35.64 5.37
CA ASN A 293 -7.99 34.81 5.94
C ASN A 293 -7.86 33.32 5.60
N ALA A 294 -7.14 32.93 4.54
CA ALA A 294 -7.11 31.54 4.08
C ALA A 294 -6.37 30.61 5.03
N LYS A 295 -5.22 31.02 5.59
CA LYS A 295 -4.47 30.18 6.55
C LYS A 295 -5.26 29.99 7.85
N GLU A 296 -5.96 31.02 8.28
CA GLU A 296 -6.84 30.96 9.46
C GLU A 296 -8.06 30.08 9.20
N SER A 297 -8.68 30.18 8.01
CA SER A 297 -9.79 29.31 7.59
C SER A 297 -9.37 27.85 7.55
N ILE A 298 -8.19 27.53 6.99
CA ILE A 298 -7.65 26.16 6.97
C ILE A 298 -7.36 25.67 8.40
N ALA A 299 -6.78 26.50 9.26
CA ALA A 299 -6.52 26.13 10.65
C ALA A 299 -7.81 25.85 11.44
N LYS A 300 -8.87 26.62 11.18
CA LYS A 300 -10.23 26.37 11.72
C LYS A 300 -10.78 25.03 11.18
N ALA A 301 -10.70 24.79 9.86
CA ALA A 301 -11.16 23.55 9.25
C ALA A 301 -10.45 22.32 9.84
N VAL A 302 -9.13 22.37 10.02
CA VAL A 302 -8.35 21.34 10.72
C VAL A 302 -8.84 21.13 12.14
N THR A 303 -9.13 22.19 12.87
CA THR A 303 -9.62 22.10 14.25
C THR A 303 -10.97 21.37 14.31
N PHE A 304 -11.93 21.75 13.46
CA PHE A 304 -13.24 21.09 13.40
C PHE A 304 -13.13 19.63 12.92
N PHE A 305 -12.27 19.35 11.95
CA PHE A 305 -11.96 18.00 11.50
C PHE A 305 -11.45 17.11 12.66
N LEU A 306 -10.47 17.58 13.43
CA LEU A 306 -9.94 16.86 14.59
C LEU A 306 -10.94 16.76 15.75
N GLN A 307 -11.81 17.76 15.94
CA GLN A 307 -12.92 17.70 16.90
C GLN A 307 -13.93 16.62 16.52
N ASN A 308 -14.27 16.50 15.24
CA ASN A 308 -15.14 15.43 14.76
C ASN A 308 -14.53 14.04 14.98
N ILE A 309 -13.23 13.87 14.69
CA ILE A 309 -12.53 12.62 15.01
C ILE A 309 -12.65 12.30 16.50
N LYS A 310 -12.46 13.30 17.37
CA LYS A 310 -12.60 13.09 18.82
C LYS A 310 -14.02 12.70 19.21
N SER A 311 -15.04 13.37 18.66
CA SER A 311 -16.45 13.09 19.02
C SER A 311 -16.92 11.74 18.52
N GLU A 312 -16.55 11.37 17.28
CA GLU A 312 -17.04 10.18 16.61
C GLU A 312 -16.22 8.93 16.92
N PHE A 313 -14.91 9.05 17.10
CA PHE A 313 -14.00 7.91 17.28
C PHE A 313 -13.35 7.84 18.67
N ALA A 314 -13.67 8.78 19.57
CA ALA A 314 -13.05 8.91 20.89
C ALA A 314 -11.52 9.05 20.88
N ILE A 315 -10.91 9.42 19.73
CA ILE A 315 -9.47 9.61 19.56
C ILE A 315 -9.15 11.11 19.64
N ASN A 316 -8.40 11.51 20.65
CA ASN A 316 -8.09 12.93 20.87
C ASN A 316 -6.77 13.32 20.21
N LEU A 317 -6.81 13.71 18.93
CA LEU A 317 -5.66 14.21 18.17
C LEU A 317 -5.42 15.71 18.29
N LEU A 318 -6.26 16.44 19.04
CA LEU A 318 -6.22 17.92 19.14
C LEU A 318 -4.91 18.46 19.72
N ASN A 319 -4.26 17.69 20.58
CA ASN A 319 -3.03 18.11 21.27
C ASN A 319 -1.74 17.76 20.50
N ASP A 320 -1.84 17.11 19.34
CA ASP A 320 -0.69 16.78 18.51
C ASP A 320 -0.33 17.98 17.62
N GLN A 321 0.65 18.77 18.08
CA GLN A 321 1.09 19.98 17.38
C GLN A 321 1.75 19.66 16.02
N GLU A 322 2.48 18.56 15.93
CA GLU A 322 3.11 18.11 14.70
C GLU A 322 2.05 17.77 13.65
N LEU A 323 1.01 17.02 14.02
CA LEU A 323 -0.13 16.74 13.15
C LEU A 323 -0.77 18.04 12.64
N ARG A 324 -1.05 18.98 13.56
CA ARG A 324 -1.72 20.24 13.20
C ARG A 324 -0.92 21.05 12.19
N VAL A 325 0.38 21.21 12.42
CA VAL A 325 1.27 21.97 11.52
C VAL A 325 1.34 21.30 10.16
N ASN A 326 1.59 19.99 10.12
CA ASN A 326 1.74 19.24 8.88
C ASN A 326 0.43 19.19 8.07
N LEU A 327 -0.72 19.02 8.74
CA LEU A 327 -2.02 18.97 8.08
C LEU A 327 -2.44 20.34 7.53
N ILE A 328 -2.19 21.44 8.27
CA ILE A 328 -2.42 22.80 7.76
C ILE A 328 -1.55 23.07 6.53
N GLN A 329 -0.28 22.69 6.55
CA GLN A 329 0.62 22.86 5.41
C GLN A 329 0.13 22.04 4.20
N HIS A 330 -0.24 20.75 4.43
CA HIS A 330 -0.76 19.89 3.39
C HIS A 330 -2.02 20.46 2.74
N LEU A 331 -3.02 20.84 3.54
CA LEU A 331 -4.28 21.43 3.04
C LEU A 331 -4.06 22.80 2.37
N THR A 332 -3.10 23.60 2.83
CA THR A 332 -2.72 24.84 2.16
C THR A 332 -2.22 24.56 0.73
N ASN A 333 -1.39 23.54 0.55
CA ASN A 333 -0.88 23.13 -0.76
C ASN A 333 -2.00 22.53 -1.62
N LEU A 334 -2.88 21.73 -1.03
CA LEU A 334 -4.04 21.16 -1.71
C LEU A 334 -4.98 22.23 -2.26
N VAL A 335 -5.35 23.22 -1.44
CA VAL A 335 -6.19 24.35 -1.87
C VAL A 335 -5.56 25.09 -3.06
N LYS A 336 -4.24 25.29 -3.05
CA LYS A 336 -3.53 25.91 -4.18
C LYS A 336 -3.61 25.08 -5.46
N ILE A 337 -3.45 23.77 -5.34
CA ILE A 337 -3.54 22.82 -6.48
C ILE A 337 -4.96 22.82 -7.06
N LYS A 338 -5.98 22.77 -6.22
CA LYS A 338 -7.39 22.81 -6.67
C LYS A 338 -7.73 24.15 -7.36
N LYS A 339 -7.10 25.26 -6.97
CA LYS A 339 -7.28 26.59 -7.63
C LYS A 339 -6.74 26.63 -9.06
N VAL A 340 -5.79 25.78 -9.41
CA VAL A 340 -5.31 25.61 -10.79
C VAL A 340 -5.98 24.42 -11.50
N ASN A 341 -7.12 23.95 -10.97
CA ASN A 341 -7.85 22.76 -11.45
C ASN A 341 -6.96 21.51 -11.53
N GLY A 342 -6.00 21.41 -10.60
CA GLY A 342 -5.06 20.31 -10.56
C GLY A 342 -5.61 19.11 -9.80
N GLU A 343 -5.18 17.93 -10.21
CA GLU A 343 -5.38 16.66 -9.51
C GLU A 343 -4.03 16.01 -9.27
N ARG A 344 -3.86 15.40 -8.11
CA ARG A 344 -2.67 14.60 -7.79
C ARG A 344 -3.07 13.15 -7.64
N LYS A 345 -2.24 12.26 -8.16
CA LYS A 345 -2.40 10.82 -7.94
C LYS A 345 -1.39 10.34 -6.91
N ASN A 346 -1.87 9.54 -5.95
CA ASN A 346 -1.01 8.91 -4.96
C ASN A 346 -0.60 7.51 -5.43
N PRO A 347 0.67 7.28 -5.80
CA PRO A 347 1.12 5.96 -6.22
C PRO A 347 1.02 4.91 -5.09
N LEU A 348 0.95 5.34 -3.84
CA LEU A 348 0.83 4.50 -2.66
C LEU A 348 -0.63 4.27 -2.21
N LEU A 349 -1.63 4.81 -2.91
CA LEU A 349 -3.04 4.71 -2.53
C LEU A 349 -3.44 3.29 -2.10
N ASN A 350 -3.20 2.29 -2.96
CA ASN A 350 -3.57 0.90 -2.64
C ASN A 350 -2.81 0.33 -1.42
N VAL A 351 -1.56 0.74 -1.24
CA VAL A 351 -0.75 0.34 -0.07
C VAL A 351 -1.34 0.97 1.20
N ILE A 352 -1.68 2.26 1.16
CA ILE A 352 -2.26 2.97 2.29
C ILE A 352 -3.60 2.37 2.68
N LEU A 353 -4.49 2.11 1.71
CA LEU A 353 -5.78 1.47 1.93
C LEU A 353 -5.66 0.08 2.56
N SER A 354 -4.65 -0.69 2.15
CA SER A 354 -4.43 -2.04 2.67
C SER A 354 -3.65 -2.10 3.98
N THR A 355 -2.78 -1.11 4.26
CA THR A 355 -1.90 -1.12 5.44
C THR A 355 -2.48 -0.29 6.59
N PHE A 356 -3.20 0.80 6.28
CA PHE A 356 -3.77 1.72 7.27
C PHE A 356 -5.29 1.89 7.11
N PRO A 357 -6.07 0.80 7.00
CA PRO A 357 -7.50 0.88 6.72
C PRO A 357 -8.26 1.64 7.81
N TYR A 358 -7.85 1.51 9.08
CA TYR A 358 -8.47 2.22 10.20
C TYR A 358 -8.22 3.73 10.14
N ALA A 359 -7.00 4.17 9.89
CA ALA A 359 -6.70 5.59 9.74
C ALA A 359 -7.41 6.20 8.51
N TYR A 360 -7.54 5.43 7.43
CA TYR A 360 -8.29 5.85 6.24
C TYR A 360 -9.78 6.00 6.54
N GLU A 361 -10.36 5.06 7.29
CA GLU A 361 -11.75 5.13 7.76
C GLU A 361 -12.05 6.43 8.51
N ILE A 362 -11.24 6.72 9.53
CA ILE A 362 -11.36 7.95 10.34
C ILE A 362 -11.26 9.19 9.46
N THR A 363 -10.32 9.19 8.52
CA THR A 363 -10.09 10.30 7.60
C THR A 363 -11.29 10.50 6.67
N ALA A 364 -11.74 9.46 6.00
CA ALA A 364 -12.84 9.50 5.03
C ALA A 364 -14.17 9.91 5.68
N TYR A 365 -14.47 9.37 6.88
CA TYR A 365 -15.67 9.73 7.63
C TYR A 365 -15.69 11.22 8.01
N SER A 366 -14.54 11.77 8.39
CA SER A 366 -14.45 13.17 8.84
C SER A 366 -14.20 14.16 7.69
N ALA A 367 -13.85 13.68 6.51
CA ALA A 367 -13.51 14.51 5.33
C ALA A 367 -14.60 15.50 4.89
N PRO A 368 -15.92 15.21 4.97
CA PRO A 368 -16.96 16.16 4.59
C PRO A 368 -16.85 17.52 5.31
N ILE A 369 -16.25 17.57 6.50
CA ILE A 369 -16.00 18.84 7.22
C ILE A 369 -14.95 19.67 6.48
N LEU A 370 -13.87 19.04 6.03
CA LEU A 370 -12.84 19.74 5.26
C LEU A 370 -13.40 20.18 3.90
N GLU A 371 -14.16 19.32 3.23
CA GLU A 371 -14.78 19.61 1.94
C GLU A 371 -15.70 20.84 2.04
N HIS A 372 -16.59 20.85 3.05
CA HIS A 372 -17.53 21.95 3.27
C HIS A 372 -16.83 23.26 3.65
N MET A 373 -15.87 23.20 4.58
CA MET A 373 -15.20 24.41 5.08
C MET A 373 -14.22 25.03 4.10
N LEU A 374 -13.64 24.23 3.21
CA LEU A 374 -12.63 24.67 2.23
C LEU A 374 -13.18 24.79 0.81
N ASP A 375 -14.47 24.49 0.62
CA ASP A 375 -15.17 24.49 -0.68
C ASP A 375 -14.39 23.70 -1.74
N LEU A 376 -14.10 22.43 -1.43
CA LEU A 376 -13.37 21.53 -2.31
C LEU A 376 -13.94 20.10 -2.21
N LYS A 377 -13.57 19.26 -3.18
CA LYS A 377 -13.84 17.81 -3.14
C LYS A 377 -12.54 17.05 -2.96
N LEU A 378 -12.57 16.05 -2.07
CA LEU A 378 -11.46 15.15 -1.79
C LEU A 378 -11.73 13.82 -2.47
N ASP A 379 -10.82 13.41 -3.37
CA ASP A 379 -10.82 12.06 -3.93
C ASP A 379 -10.00 11.11 -3.04
N ASP A 380 -10.02 9.82 -3.37
CA ASP A 380 -9.29 8.79 -2.60
C ASP A 380 -7.78 9.07 -2.54
N ASP A 381 -7.22 9.65 -3.59
CA ASP A 381 -5.80 10.01 -3.64
C ASP A 381 -5.48 11.07 -2.56
N GLU A 382 -6.29 12.14 -2.46
CA GLU A 382 -6.10 13.20 -1.45
C GLU A 382 -6.42 12.70 -0.04
N LEU A 383 -7.48 11.89 0.12
CA LEU A 383 -7.79 11.26 1.40
C LEU A 383 -6.64 10.39 1.90
N SER A 384 -5.99 9.66 1.00
CA SER A 384 -4.85 8.82 1.36
C SER A 384 -3.63 9.60 1.85
N PHE A 385 -3.38 10.80 1.31
CA PHE A 385 -2.33 11.68 1.84
C PHE A 385 -2.67 12.19 3.25
N ILE A 386 -3.93 12.58 3.50
CA ILE A 386 -4.39 13.02 4.83
C ILE A 386 -4.31 11.85 5.81
N THR A 387 -4.65 10.63 5.36
CA THR A 387 -4.57 9.39 6.15
C THR A 387 -3.18 9.16 6.74
N LEU A 388 -2.12 9.43 5.99
CA LEU A 388 -0.75 9.26 6.50
C LEU A 388 -0.46 10.16 7.71
N HIS A 389 -0.97 11.40 7.70
CA HIS A 389 -0.85 12.32 8.84
C HIS A 389 -1.65 11.83 10.04
N ILE A 390 -2.88 11.38 9.83
CA ILE A 390 -3.75 10.84 10.89
C ILE A 390 -3.14 9.56 11.47
N GLY A 391 -2.73 8.61 10.63
CA GLY A 391 -2.09 7.35 11.05
C GLY A 391 -0.85 7.59 11.89
N ALA A 392 0.05 8.47 11.45
CA ALA A 392 1.25 8.83 12.21
C ALA A 392 0.93 9.41 13.59
N SER A 393 -0.14 10.21 13.70
CA SER A 393 -0.59 10.77 14.98
C SER A 393 -1.17 9.70 15.91
N ILE A 394 -1.96 8.78 15.37
CA ILE A 394 -2.52 7.65 16.11
C ILE A 394 -1.39 6.77 16.66
N GLU A 395 -0.38 6.46 15.86
CA GLU A 395 0.80 5.68 16.29
C GLU A 395 1.60 6.37 17.39
N ARG A 396 1.81 7.69 17.29
CA ARG A 396 2.48 8.46 18.35
C ARG A 396 1.74 8.40 19.69
N GLN A 397 0.40 8.36 19.66
CA GLN A 397 -0.40 8.27 20.88
C GLN A 397 -0.42 6.84 21.44
N GLY A 398 -0.52 5.82 20.59
CA GLY A 398 -0.46 4.41 21.00
C GLY A 398 0.82 4.08 21.77
N ASN A 399 1.95 4.60 21.30
CA ASN A 399 3.24 4.41 21.97
C ASN A 399 3.36 5.12 23.33
N ARG A 400 2.59 6.18 23.58
CA ARG A 400 2.61 6.89 24.87
C ARG A 400 1.78 6.20 25.96
N SER A 401 0.74 5.45 25.59
CA SER A 401 -0.17 4.81 26.57
C SER A 401 0.21 3.38 26.95
N SER A 402 1.27 2.80 26.37
CA SER A 402 1.57 1.37 26.53
C SER A 402 2.61 1.06 27.61
N LYS A 403 3.34 2.06 28.15
CA LYS A 403 4.33 1.81 29.19
C LYS A 403 3.65 1.45 30.51
N LYS A 404 4.07 0.34 31.11
CA LYS A 404 3.64 -0.09 32.44
C LYS A 404 4.54 0.50 33.51
N ASN A 405 3.94 0.99 34.57
CA ASN A 405 4.66 1.52 35.72
C ASN A 405 5.09 0.37 36.65
N ALA A 406 6.38 0.30 36.92
CA ALA A 406 6.90 -0.64 37.90
C ALA A 406 7.83 0.04 38.89
N ALA A 407 7.82 -0.42 40.13
CA ALA A 407 8.85 -0.06 41.10
C ALA A 407 9.92 -1.17 41.20
N LEU A 408 11.16 -0.78 41.31
CA LEU A 408 12.27 -1.72 41.55
C LEU A 408 12.56 -1.81 43.05
N ILE A 409 12.45 -3.01 43.62
CA ILE A 409 12.78 -3.29 45.04
C ILE A 409 14.14 -3.96 45.09
N CYS A 410 15.10 -3.34 45.74
CA CYS A 410 16.47 -3.85 45.80
C CYS A 410 17.02 -3.86 47.24
N GLY A 411 17.37 -5.06 47.74
CA GLY A 411 18.01 -5.25 49.04
C GLY A 411 19.54 -5.32 48.98
N SER A 412 20.15 -5.29 47.79
CA SER A 412 21.60 -5.59 47.61
C SER A 412 22.50 -4.35 47.54
N GLY A 413 21.94 -3.16 47.80
CA GLY A 413 22.69 -1.89 47.85
C GLY A 413 22.53 -1.04 46.59
N VAL A 414 22.90 0.26 46.72
CA VAL A 414 22.62 1.33 45.72
C VAL A 414 23.25 1.04 44.36
N SER A 415 24.49 0.56 44.32
CA SER A 415 25.22 0.32 43.07
C SER A 415 24.57 -0.79 42.21
N THR A 416 24.07 -1.84 42.85
CA THR A 416 23.38 -2.94 42.21
C THR A 416 22.05 -2.47 41.65
N ALA A 417 21.31 -1.68 42.44
CA ALA A 417 20.03 -1.12 42.04
C ALA A 417 20.17 -0.22 40.80
N VAL A 418 21.18 0.65 40.76
CA VAL A 418 21.48 1.53 39.62
C VAL A 418 21.80 0.73 38.36
N LEU A 419 22.61 -0.32 38.47
CA LEU A 419 22.96 -1.17 37.32
C LEU A 419 21.74 -1.91 36.76
N VAL A 420 20.93 -2.54 37.62
CA VAL A 420 19.73 -3.27 37.22
C VAL A 420 18.72 -2.32 36.58
N ARG A 421 18.46 -1.18 37.22
CA ARG A 421 17.59 -0.14 36.68
C ARG A 421 18.01 0.31 35.28
N ALA A 422 19.29 0.65 35.09
CA ALA A 422 19.83 1.09 33.81
C ALA A 422 19.65 0.03 32.71
N LYS A 423 19.90 -1.25 33.04
CA LYS A 423 19.67 -2.36 32.09
C LYS A 423 18.19 -2.50 31.72
N LEU A 424 17.28 -2.45 32.70
CA LEU A 424 15.83 -2.55 32.47
C LEU A 424 15.32 -1.39 31.64
N GLU A 425 15.72 -0.15 31.95
CA GLU A 425 15.34 1.06 31.20
C GLU A 425 15.88 1.03 29.77
N THR A 426 17.08 0.49 29.53
CA THR A 426 17.62 0.36 28.18
C THR A 426 16.89 -0.73 27.37
N GLN A 427 16.67 -1.90 27.99
CA GLN A 427 16.15 -3.05 27.29
C GLN A 427 14.63 -2.97 27.05
N PHE A 428 13.89 -2.35 27.96
CA PHE A 428 12.44 -2.27 27.95
C PHE A 428 11.91 -0.83 27.83
N ALA A 429 12.71 0.09 27.26
CA ALA A 429 12.37 1.51 27.12
C ALA A 429 10.99 1.78 26.51
N ALA A 430 10.54 0.92 25.60
CA ALA A 430 9.24 1.05 24.92
C ALA A 430 8.04 0.61 25.79
N PHE A 431 8.26 -0.29 26.77
CA PHE A 431 7.19 -1.00 27.48
C PHE A 431 7.14 -0.71 28.98
N LEU A 432 8.26 -0.24 29.57
CA LEU A 432 8.46 -0.11 31.00
C LEU A 432 8.79 1.33 31.39
N ASN A 433 8.16 1.79 32.47
CA ASN A 433 8.51 3.01 33.18
C ASN A 433 8.84 2.65 34.63
N ILE A 434 10.11 2.78 35.04
CA ILE A 434 10.52 2.54 36.42
C ILE A 434 10.30 3.81 37.24
N THR A 435 9.23 3.80 38.04
CA THR A 435 8.76 4.96 38.82
C THR A 435 9.69 5.30 39.97
N GLY A 436 10.39 4.32 40.53
CA GLY A 436 11.34 4.50 41.62
C GLY A 436 12.09 3.21 41.93
N THR A 437 13.17 3.37 42.72
CA THR A 437 13.95 2.26 43.28
C THR A 437 13.90 2.38 44.79
N TYR A 438 13.46 1.31 45.46
CA TYR A 438 13.18 1.30 46.89
C TYR A 438 13.90 0.14 47.58
N THR A 439 14.22 0.33 48.86
CA THR A 439 14.64 -0.78 49.76
C THR A 439 13.42 -1.62 50.14
N TYR A 440 13.65 -2.78 50.72
CA TYR A 440 12.55 -3.65 51.21
C TYR A 440 11.74 -2.97 52.34
N ASP A 441 12.42 -2.20 53.24
CA ASP A 441 11.76 -1.45 54.31
C ASP A 441 10.87 -0.30 53.73
N GLU A 442 11.37 0.42 52.75
CA GLU A 442 10.59 1.45 52.08
C GLU A 442 9.36 0.89 51.32
N TYR A 443 9.47 -0.32 50.79
CA TYR A 443 8.34 -1.03 50.24
C TYR A 443 7.30 -1.35 51.34
N LEU A 444 7.73 -1.84 52.51
CA LEU A 444 6.82 -2.11 53.64
C LEU A 444 6.15 -0.83 54.15
N GLU A 445 6.80 0.33 54.05
CA GLU A 445 6.23 1.64 54.34
C GLU A 445 5.20 2.14 53.27
N GLY A 446 5.02 1.38 52.19
CA GLY A 446 4.07 1.70 51.13
C GLY A 446 4.56 2.68 50.06
N LYS A 447 5.87 3.03 50.04
CA LYS A 447 6.43 4.00 49.06
C LYS A 447 6.38 3.50 47.61
N ALA A 448 6.29 2.17 47.42
CA ALA A 448 6.19 1.55 46.09
C ALA A 448 4.75 1.32 45.61
N ASN A 449 3.75 1.87 46.31
CA ASN A 449 2.34 1.79 45.91
C ASN A 449 2.07 2.55 44.63
N ASN A 450 0.94 2.23 43.94
CA ASN A 450 0.53 2.83 42.66
C ASN A 450 1.38 2.43 41.44
N ASN A 451 1.92 1.22 41.45
CA ASN A 451 2.55 0.61 40.28
C ASN A 451 1.69 -0.53 39.73
N ASP A 452 1.79 -0.81 38.43
CA ASP A 452 1.11 -1.94 37.80
C ASP A 452 1.64 -3.27 38.28
N PHE A 453 2.95 -3.33 38.63
CA PHE A 453 3.64 -4.48 39.17
C PHE A 453 4.98 -4.06 39.85
N LEU A 454 5.60 -5.00 40.53
CA LEU A 454 6.91 -4.81 41.16
C LEU A 454 7.98 -5.68 40.47
N ILE A 455 9.17 -5.13 40.34
CA ILE A 455 10.39 -5.89 40.02
C ILE A 455 11.21 -5.97 41.30
N SER A 456 11.47 -7.17 41.80
CA SER A 456 12.15 -7.31 43.08
C SER A 456 13.36 -8.21 43.02
N MET A 457 14.44 -7.78 43.66
CA MET A 457 15.65 -8.58 43.87
C MET A 457 15.64 -9.36 45.20
N VAL A 458 14.57 -9.20 45.95
CA VAL A 458 14.34 -9.93 47.22
C VAL A 458 12.98 -10.61 47.18
N PRO A 459 12.81 -11.76 47.83
CA PRO A 459 11.50 -12.40 47.90
C PRO A 459 10.49 -11.50 48.60
N ILE A 460 9.32 -11.28 47.94
CA ILE A 460 8.20 -10.55 48.52
C ILE A 460 7.00 -11.49 48.57
N SER A 461 6.48 -11.69 49.78
CA SER A 461 5.25 -12.47 50.00
C SER A 461 4.06 -11.55 50.21
N ASN A 462 2.87 -11.93 49.69
CA ASN A 462 1.60 -11.20 49.87
C ASN A 462 1.62 -9.75 49.32
N ALA A 463 2.26 -9.51 48.19
CA ALA A 463 2.19 -8.21 47.51
C ALA A 463 0.78 -7.96 46.95
N ALA A 464 0.35 -6.69 46.97
CA ALA A 464 -0.95 -6.27 46.43
C ALA A 464 -1.00 -6.29 44.88
N VAL A 465 0.15 -6.26 44.22
CA VAL A 465 0.33 -6.32 42.77
C VAL A 465 1.31 -7.46 42.40
N PRO A 466 1.30 -7.92 41.14
CA PRO A 466 2.24 -8.97 40.71
C PRO A 466 3.70 -8.59 40.97
N VAL A 467 4.52 -9.56 41.34
CA VAL A 467 5.94 -9.38 41.58
C VAL A 467 6.75 -10.26 40.64
N ILE A 468 7.65 -9.64 39.90
CA ILE A 468 8.64 -10.34 39.09
C ILE A 468 9.95 -10.31 39.83
N GLN A 469 10.40 -11.48 40.27
CA GLN A 469 11.67 -11.60 40.96
C GLN A 469 12.82 -11.69 39.97
N ILE A 470 13.89 -10.95 40.23
CA ILE A 470 15.13 -10.96 39.43
C ILE A 470 16.28 -11.28 40.33
N ASP A 471 17.06 -12.32 40.00
CA ASP A 471 18.30 -12.66 40.62
C ASP A 471 19.50 -12.34 39.71
N LEU A 472 20.51 -11.66 40.22
CA LEU A 472 21.72 -11.36 39.44
C LEU A 472 22.43 -12.62 38.94
N ALA A 473 22.39 -13.73 39.73
CA ALA A 473 22.96 -14.99 39.32
C ALA A 473 22.25 -15.64 38.14
N ASN A 474 20.96 -15.35 37.96
CA ASN A 474 20.12 -15.88 36.89
C ASN A 474 19.54 -14.79 35.97
N PHE A 475 20.17 -13.62 35.97
CA PHE A 475 19.64 -12.38 35.38
C PHE A 475 19.15 -12.54 33.95
N HIS A 476 19.86 -13.30 33.11
CA HIS A 476 19.46 -13.49 31.71
C HIS A 476 18.10 -14.20 31.57
N ASN A 477 17.87 -15.25 32.32
CA ASN A 477 16.58 -15.99 32.27
C ASN A 477 15.45 -15.19 32.89
N ASP A 478 15.73 -14.45 33.98
CA ASP A 478 14.73 -13.65 34.67
C ASP A 478 14.29 -12.45 33.79
N ILE A 479 15.22 -11.89 33.00
CA ILE A 479 14.92 -10.89 32.00
C ILE A 479 14.02 -11.46 30.89
N LEU A 480 14.20 -12.72 30.48
CA LEU A 480 13.28 -13.38 29.54
C LEU A 480 11.88 -13.53 30.14
N GLN A 481 11.78 -13.93 31.41
CA GLN A 481 10.50 -14.00 32.12
C GLN A 481 9.82 -12.63 32.22
N LEU A 482 10.56 -11.57 32.54
CA LEU A 482 10.05 -10.20 32.54
C LEU A 482 9.61 -9.78 31.15
N SER A 483 10.36 -10.13 30.10
CA SER A 483 9.98 -9.87 28.71
C SER A 483 8.63 -10.53 28.37
N ASP A 484 8.47 -11.81 28.71
CA ASP A 484 7.24 -12.55 28.46
C ASP A 484 6.06 -12.02 29.29
N TYR A 485 6.34 -11.60 30.52
CA TYR A 485 5.34 -10.95 31.36
C TYR A 485 4.90 -9.60 30.77
N LEU A 486 5.84 -8.74 30.38
CA LEU A 486 5.54 -7.46 29.73
C LEU A 486 4.76 -7.65 28.41
N LYS A 487 5.14 -8.65 27.61
CA LYS A 487 4.38 -9.03 26.41
C LYS A 487 2.95 -9.46 26.78
N SER A 488 2.76 -10.25 27.84
CA SER A 488 1.45 -10.69 28.28
C SER A 488 0.56 -9.54 28.78
N LEU A 489 1.15 -8.56 29.49
CA LEU A 489 0.45 -7.35 29.94
C LEU A 489 0.12 -6.40 28.79
N ASN A 490 1.01 -6.32 27.82
CA ASN A 490 0.92 -5.43 26.68
C ASN A 490 0.42 -6.12 25.41
N ASN A 491 -0.08 -7.36 25.50
CA ASN A 491 -0.69 -7.99 24.33
C ASN A 491 -1.93 -7.18 23.91
N PRO A 492 -1.76 -6.30 22.91
CA PRO A 492 -2.84 -5.40 22.49
C PRO A 492 -3.99 -6.16 21.84
N TYR A 493 -3.76 -7.44 21.49
CA TYR A 493 -4.75 -8.29 20.83
C TYR A 493 -5.59 -9.14 21.81
N ARG A 494 -5.20 -9.23 23.10
CA ARG A 494 -5.95 -10.00 24.08
C ARG A 494 -7.39 -9.49 24.25
N ALA A 495 -7.59 -8.18 24.10
CA ALA A 495 -8.92 -7.58 24.17
C ALA A 495 -9.79 -7.97 22.97
N ILE A 496 -9.19 -8.16 21.78
CA ILE A 496 -9.93 -8.48 20.56
C ILE A 496 -10.33 -9.95 20.47
N ASP A 497 -9.68 -10.87 21.21
CA ASP A 497 -10.07 -12.28 21.23
C ASP A 497 -11.54 -12.45 21.70
N LYS A 498 -11.99 -11.60 22.63
CA LYS A 498 -13.38 -11.55 23.13
C LYS A 498 -14.40 -11.08 22.09
N LEU A 499 -13.94 -10.51 20.98
CA LEU A 499 -14.81 -10.06 19.89
C LEU A 499 -15.24 -11.22 18.98
N PHE A 500 -14.50 -12.33 19.01
CA PHE A 500 -14.75 -13.51 18.19
C PHE A 500 -15.50 -14.58 19.02
N ASP A 501 -16.78 -14.74 18.77
CA ASP A 501 -17.57 -15.85 19.33
C ASP A 501 -17.78 -16.93 18.26
N GLU A 502 -17.78 -18.19 18.67
CA GLU A 502 -18.04 -19.34 17.79
C GLU A 502 -19.36 -19.18 17.03
N ASP A 503 -20.39 -18.70 17.71
CA ASP A 503 -21.72 -18.48 17.14
C ASP A 503 -21.81 -17.41 16.06
N ASN A 504 -20.74 -16.63 15.88
CA ASN A 504 -20.62 -15.59 14.85
C ASN A 504 -19.63 -15.97 13.75
N ILE A 505 -19.25 -17.26 13.67
CA ILE A 505 -18.36 -17.81 12.66
C ILE A 505 -19.16 -18.69 11.70
N TYR A 506 -19.07 -18.41 10.41
CA TYR A 506 -19.84 -19.08 9.36
C TYR A 506 -18.92 -19.69 8.29
N LEU A 507 -19.06 -20.99 8.06
CA LEU A 507 -18.36 -21.73 7.00
C LEU A 507 -19.36 -21.99 5.87
N LEU A 508 -19.33 -21.15 4.84
CA LEU A 508 -20.37 -21.10 3.81
C LEU A 508 -19.98 -21.91 2.57
N LYS A 509 -20.82 -22.87 2.22
CA LYS A 509 -20.68 -23.71 1.01
C LYS A 509 -21.48 -23.13 -0.17
N ALA A 510 -22.50 -22.34 0.09
CA ALA A 510 -23.35 -21.73 -0.93
C ALA A 510 -22.59 -20.65 -1.71
N LYS A 511 -22.88 -20.54 -3.00
CA LYS A 511 -22.39 -19.44 -3.84
C LYS A 511 -23.33 -18.26 -3.62
N LEU A 512 -22.84 -17.21 -2.96
CA LEU A 512 -23.57 -15.99 -2.65
C LEU A 512 -22.93 -14.81 -3.39
N SER A 513 -23.72 -13.82 -3.73
CA SER A 513 -23.22 -12.51 -4.10
C SER A 513 -22.79 -11.73 -2.84
N LYS A 514 -22.02 -10.63 -3.04
CA LYS A 514 -21.63 -9.72 -1.95
C LYS A 514 -22.84 -9.27 -1.11
N ASN A 515 -23.90 -8.83 -1.77
CA ASN A 515 -25.08 -8.29 -1.08
C ASN A 515 -25.84 -9.38 -0.32
N GLU A 516 -26.03 -10.56 -0.90
CA GLU A 516 -26.67 -11.69 -0.21
C GLU A 516 -25.88 -12.12 1.02
N LEU A 517 -24.55 -12.11 0.92
CA LEU A 517 -23.65 -12.43 2.03
C LEU A 517 -23.78 -11.39 3.15
N LEU A 518 -23.68 -10.11 2.83
CA LEU A 518 -23.81 -9.03 3.81
C LEU A 518 -25.18 -9.06 4.50
N ASP A 519 -26.26 -9.21 3.72
CA ASP A 519 -27.61 -9.29 4.25
C ASP A 519 -27.79 -10.47 5.23
N MET A 520 -27.23 -11.62 4.87
CA MET A 520 -27.26 -12.81 5.72
C MET A 520 -26.52 -12.56 7.05
N LEU A 521 -25.29 -12.02 7.00
CA LEU A 521 -24.47 -11.78 8.18
C LEU A 521 -25.09 -10.72 9.09
N ILE A 522 -25.58 -9.62 8.51
CA ILE A 522 -26.25 -8.53 9.23
C ILE A 522 -27.51 -9.06 9.95
N LYS A 523 -28.35 -9.81 9.23
CA LYS A 523 -29.56 -10.43 9.82
C LYS A 523 -29.24 -11.32 11.03
N LYS A 524 -28.09 -12.05 11.00
CA LYS A 524 -27.64 -12.86 12.13
C LYS A 524 -27.27 -11.99 13.35
N LEU A 525 -26.61 -10.85 13.13
CA LEU A 525 -26.27 -9.90 14.20
C LEU A 525 -27.55 -9.21 14.78
N GLU A 526 -28.50 -8.86 13.91
CA GLU A 526 -29.82 -8.31 14.34
C GLU A 526 -30.59 -9.28 15.20
N GLN A 527 -30.68 -10.55 14.78
CA GLN A 527 -31.38 -11.61 15.58
C GLN A 527 -30.78 -11.78 16.98
N LYS A 528 -29.47 -11.56 17.12
CA LYS A 528 -28.74 -11.60 18.39
C LYS A 528 -28.79 -10.28 19.17
N LYS A 529 -29.48 -9.26 18.64
CA LYS A 529 -29.56 -7.91 19.23
C LYS A 529 -28.17 -7.27 19.47
N ILE A 530 -27.18 -7.60 18.62
CA ILE A 530 -25.85 -7.03 18.68
C ILE A 530 -25.85 -5.65 18.02
N VAL A 531 -26.59 -5.48 16.94
CA VAL A 531 -26.67 -4.26 16.14
C VAL A 531 -28.06 -3.63 16.17
N ASN A 532 -28.13 -2.34 15.87
CA ASN A 532 -29.36 -1.55 15.76
C ASN A 532 -29.97 -1.70 14.36
N LYS A 533 -31.21 -1.19 14.18
CA LYS A 533 -31.94 -1.28 12.91
C LYS A 533 -31.29 -0.54 11.75
N ASP A 534 -30.54 0.53 12.02
CA ASP A 534 -29.85 1.35 11.05
C ASP A 534 -28.47 0.78 10.65
N PHE A 535 -28.02 -0.30 11.29
CA PHE A 535 -26.71 -0.91 11.01
C PHE A 535 -26.58 -1.35 9.56
N LYS A 536 -27.61 -1.98 8.99
CA LYS A 536 -27.59 -2.41 7.59
C LYS A 536 -27.37 -1.24 6.64
N GLU A 537 -28.15 -0.18 6.79
CA GLU A 537 -28.04 1.02 5.93
C GLU A 537 -26.63 1.61 6.01
N LYS A 538 -26.09 1.77 7.22
CA LYS A 538 -24.74 2.32 7.45
C LYS A 538 -23.62 1.44 6.90
N VAL A 539 -23.75 0.11 6.91
CA VAL A 539 -22.80 -0.78 6.26
C VAL A 539 -22.80 -0.58 4.75
N TYR A 540 -23.99 -0.47 4.14
CA TYR A 540 -24.08 -0.25 2.69
C TYR A 540 -23.65 1.16 2.28
N GLU A 541 -23.90 2.19 3.08
CA GLU A 541 -23.36 3.53 2.88
C GLU A 541 -21.84 3.50 2.89
N ARG A 542 -21.25 2.79 3.87
CA ARG A 542 -19.80 2.62 3.97
C ARG A 542 -19.21 1.90 2.75
N GLU A 543 -19.84 0.84 2.28
CA GLU A 543 -19.41 0.07 1.11
C GLU A 543 -19.54 0.86 -0.21
N LYS A 544 -20.43 1.84 -0.27
CA LYS A 544 -20.57 2.75 -1.42
C LYS A 544 -19.48 3.79 -1.50
N MET A 545 -18.91 4.21 -0.37
CA MET A 545 -17.84 5.22 -0.34
C MET A 545 -16.57 4.67 -0.98
N TYR A 546 -16.12 3.51 -0.56
CA TYR A 546 -14.99 2.76 -1.14
C TYR A 546 -15.03 1.31 -0.66
N SER A 547 -14.34 0.43 -1.40
CA SER A 547 -14.34 -1.01 -1.10
C SER A 547 -13.68 -1.32 0.24
N THR A 548 -14.29 -2.21 1.01
CA THR A 548 -13.69 -2.74 2.24
C THR A 548 -12.78 -3.95 2.00
N ALA A 549 -12.54 -4.35 0.76
CA ALA A 549 -11.55 -5.37 0.42
C ALA A 549 -10.13 -4.81 0.57
N ILE A 550 -9.36 -5.40 1.50
CA ILE A 550 -8.02 -4.92 1.87
C ILE A 550 -6.87 -5.69 1.19
N GLY A 551 -7.15 -6.72 0.43
CA GLY A 551 -6.16 -7.64 -0.14
C GLY A 551 -6.13 -9.00 0.57
N GLY A 552 -5.24 -9.94 0.15
CA GLY A 552 -5.18 -11.28 0.75
C GLY A 552 -6.48 -12.09 0.67
N LYS A 553 -7.44 -11.70 -0.19
CA LYS A 553 -8.81 -12.20 -0.28
C LYS A 553 -9.65 -11.91 0.97
N ILE A 554 -9.34 -10.83 1.69
CA ILE A 554 -10.01 -10.42 2.92
C ILE A 554 -10.82 -9.14 2.66
N ALA A 555 -12.04 -9.07 3.23
CA ALA A 555 -12.82 -7.85 3.35
C ALA A 555 -13.21 -7.58 4.81
N ILE A 556 -13.29 -6.28 5.17
CA ILE A 556 -13.63 -5.80 6.52
C ILE A 556 -14.86 -4.88 6.44
N PRO A 557 -16.05 -5.37 6.05
CA PRO A 557 -17.24 -4.52 6.07
C PRO A 557 -17.59 -4.13 7.50
N HIS A 558 -18.05 -2.88 7.68
CA HIS A 558 -18.45 -2.32 8.98
C HIS A 558 -19.40 -1.14 8.76
N SER A 559 -20.11 -0.70 9.81
CA SER A 559 -21.02 0.44 9.72
C SER A 559 -20.28 1.77 9.81
N LEU A 560 -20.80 2.79 9.14
CA LEU A 560 -20.45 4.19 9.45
C LEU A 560 -21.00 4.56 10.83
N GLY A 561 -20.13 5.11 11.70
CA GLY A 561 -20.52 5.57 13.03
C GLY A 561 -21.09 4.46 13.93
N TYR A 562 -21.84 4.89 14.95
CA TYR A 562 -22.32 3.99 16.02
C TYR A 562 -23.70 3.42 15.71
N ALA A 563 -23.75 2.18 15.28
CA ALA A 563 -24.99 1.45 15.03
C ALA A 563 -25.05 0.11 15.77
N THR A 564 -24.24 -0.04 16.84
CA THR A 564 -24.11 -1.30 17.55
C THR A 564 -24.22 -1.12 19.06
N ASN A 565 -24.79 -2.14 19.71
CA ASN A 565 -24.96 -2.21 21.17
C ASN A 565 -23.77 -2.90 21.84
N LYS A 566 -23.10 -3.82 21.13
CA LYS A 566 -21.98 -4.61 21.62
C LYS A 566 -20.96 -4.81 20.49
N SER A 567 -19.68 -4.75 20.81
CA SER A 567 -18.63 -5.03 19.84
C SER A 567 -18.50 -6.53 19.60
N LYS A 568 -18.63 -6.95 18.35
CA LYS A 568 -18.44 -8.33 17.88
C LYS A 568 -17.93 -8.36 16.45
N VAL A 569 -17.19 -9.42 16.14
CA VAL A 569 -16.77 -9.75 14.79
C VAL A 569 -17.61 -10.92 14.28
N CYS A 570 -18.25 -10.72 13.14
CA CYS A 570 -18.93 -11.78 12.42
C CYS A 570 -18.03 -12.25 11.28
N PHE A 571 -17.44 -13.43 11.43
CA PHE A 571 -16.51 -13.98 10.45
C PHE A 571 -17.22 -14.94 9.50
N ALA A 572 -16.95 -14.81 8.20
CA ALA A 572 -17.41 -15.77 7.19
C ALA A 572 -16.26 -16.25 6.31
N ARG A 573 -16.13 -17.57 6.15
CA ARG A 573 -15.29 -18.20 5.13
C ARG A 573 -16.16 -18.76 4.02
N LEU A 574 -15.87 -18.32 2.78
CA LEU A 574 -16.54 -18.83 1.59
C LEU A 574 -15.78 -20.04 1.02
N SER A 575 -16.50 -21.03 0.48
CA SER A 575 -15.89 -22.17 -0.21
C SER A 575 -15.15 -21.74 -1.46
N GLN A 576 -15.68 -20.76 -2.20
CA GLN A 576 -15.06 -20.13 -3.37
C GLN A 576 -15.04 -18.61 -3.18
N PRO A 577 -13.99 -17.93 -3.65
CA PRO A 577 -13.96 -16.46 -3.65
C PRO A 577 -15.10 -15.87 -4.48
N ILE A 578 -15.57 -14.70 -4.07
CA ILE A 578 -16.55 -13.89 -4.81
C ILE A 578 -15.94 -12.56 -5.18
N MET A 579 -16.40 -11.94 -6.29
CA MET A 579 -16.04 -10.57 -6.63
C MET A 579 -16.67 -9.62 -5.61
N TRP A 580 -15.81 -8.88 -4.88
CA TRP A 580 -16.24 -7.89 -3.89
C TRP A 580 -16.49 -6.52 -4.51
N ASP A 581 -15.61 -6.20 -5.45
CA ASP A 581 -15.68 -5.02 -6.32
C ASP A 581 -15.12 -5.38 -7.71
N GLU A 582 -14.91 -4.38 -8.58
CA GLU A 582 -14.42 -4.62 -9.95
C GLU A 582 -13.02 -5.26 -10.03
N LYS A 583 -12.23 -5.23 -8.94
CA LYS A 583 -10.81 -5.63 -8.92
C LYS A 583 -10.47 -6.72 -7.92
N ASN A 584 -11.26 -6.84 -6.85
CA ASN A 584 -10.90 -7.65 -5.70
C ASN A 584 -11.81 -8.86 -5.52
N GLU A 585 -11.20 -10.05 -5.43
CA GLU A 585 -11.86 -11.27 -4.99
C GLU A 585 -11.71 -11.43 -3.47
N VAL A 586 -12.79 -11.83 -2.79
CA VAL A 586 -12.83 -12.03 -1.34
C VAL A 586 -13.29 -13.46 -1.00
N LYS A 587 -12.60 -14.09 -0.07
CA LYS A 587 -12.91 -15.41 0.50
C LYS A 587 -13.20 -15.36 1.98
N TYR A 588 -12.59 -14.41 2.70
CA TYR A 588 -12.70 -14.23 4.15
C TYR A 588 -13.29 -12.87 4.44
N VAL A 589 -14.41 -12.86 5.16
CA VAL A 589 -15.13 -11.63 5.48
C VAL A 589 -15.19 -11.46 6.99
N PHE A 590 -14.73 -10.32 7.47
CA PHE A 590 -14.80 -9.87 8.85
C PHE A 590 -15.79 -8.72 8.94
N LEU A 591 -17.07 -9.00 9.14
CA LEU A 591 -18.08 -7.96 9.37
C LEU A 591 -17.95 -7.48 10.82
N LEU A 592 -17.58 -6.20 10.99
CA LEU A 592 -17.34 -5.61 12.29
C LEU A 592 -18.57 -4.86 12.80
N ALA A 593 -19.09 -5.29 13.94
CA ALA A 593 -20.03 -4.55 14.76
C ALA A 593 -19.27 -3.92 15.93
N ILE A 594 -19.17 -2.58 15.98
CA ILE A 594 -18.28 -1.87 16.91
C ILE A 594 -19.08 -0.88 17.73
N ALA A 595 -19.08 -1.07 19.05
CA ALA A 595 -19.71 -0.17 19.99
C ALA A 595 -18.75 0.97 20.39
N ARG A 596 -19.32 2.14 20.69
CA ARG A 596 -18.56 3.39 20.95
C ARG A 596 -17.48 3.24 22.03
N GLN A 597 -17.75 2.51 23.09
CA GLN A 597 -16.83 2.32 24.21
C GLN A 597 -15.56 1.53 23.83
N ASP A 598 -15.61 0.72 22.76
CA ASP A 598 -14.53 -0.18 22.38
C ASP A 598 -13.65 0.38 21.24
N TYR A 599 -13.95 1.59 20.77
CA TYR A 599 -13.31 2.17 19.56
C TYR A 599 -11.78 2.25 19.67
N LEU A 600 -11.22 2.47 20.85
CA LEU A 600 -9.78 2.47 21.08
C LEU A 600 -9.11 1.10 20.85
N SER A 601 -9.87 0.02 21.08
CA SER A 601 -9.38 -1.35 20.85
C SER A 601 -9.45 -1.78 19.38
N ILE A 602 -10.19 -1.04 18.57
CA ILE A 602 -10.48 -1.37 17.17
C ILE A 602 -9.26 -1.23 16.27
N GLN A 603 -8.40 -0.24 16.52
CA GLN A 603 -7.14 -0.14 15.79
C GLN A 603 -6.42 -1.49 15.80
N LYS A 604 -6.30 -2.11 16.96
CA LYS A 604 -5.62 -3.42 17.11
C LYS A 604 -6.34 -4.56 16.39
N LEU A 605 -7.66 -4.50 16.28
CA LEU A 605 -8.42 -5.44 15.46
C LEU A 605 -8.12 -5.25 13.97
N PHE A 606 -8.07 -4.01 13.49
CA PHE A 606 -7.69 -3.73 12.11
C PHE A 606 -6.25 -4.16 11.84
N ASP A 607 -5.29 -3.81 12.70
CA ASP A 607 -3.89 -4.22 12.60
C ASP A 607 -3.78 -5.76 12.49
N PHE A 608 -4.45 -6.49 13.38
CA PHE A 608 -4.49 -7.95 13.36
C PHE A 608 -5.03 -8.50 12.05
N ILE A 609 -6.16 -7.97 11.54
CA ILE A 609 -6.75 -8.45 10.29
C ILE A 609 -5.86 -8.10 9.10
N VAL A 610 -5.19 -6.94 9.12
CA VAL A 610 -4.20 -6.55 8.10
C VAL A 610 -3.02 -7.52 8.08
N ASP A 611 -2.50 -7.93 9.23
CA ASP A 611 -1.40 -8.91 9.32
C ASP A 611 -1.81 -10.28 8.72
N LEU A 612 -3.09 -10.64 8.81
CA LEU A 612 -3.59 -11.87 8.19
C LEU A 612 -3.53 -11.87 6.65
N GLN A 613 -3.45 -10.70 5.99
CA GLN A 613 -3.35 -10.62 4.52
C GLN A 613 -2.12 -11.35 3.97
N THR A 614 -1.00 -11.23 4.68
CA THR A 614 0.29 -11.82 4.26
C THR A 614 0.55 -13.17 4.93
N ASN A 615 -0.22 -13.53 5.97
CA ASN A 615 -0.03 -14.73 6.75
C ASN A 615 -0.55 -15.98 6.00
N SER A 616 0.36 -16.75 5.39
CA SER A 616 0.02 -18.00 4.69
C SER A 616 -0.50 -19.07 5.65
N THR A 617 0.03 -19.12 6.87
CA THR A 617 -0.38 -20.08 7.92
C THR A 617 -1.83 -19.86 8.32
N PHE A 618 -2.29 -18.60 8.43
CA PHE A 618 -3.70 -18.27 8.66
C PHE A 618 -4.60 -18.93 7.61
N ARG A 619 -4.30 -18.70 6.32
CA ARG A 619 -5.11 -19.24 5.23
C ARG A 619 -5.16 -20.77 5.23
N GLU A 620 -4.01 -21.42 5.46
CA GLU A 620 -3.94 -22.88 5.51
C GLU A 620 -4.75 -23.47 6.66
N ILE A 621 -4.65 -22.88 7.86
CA ILE A 621 -5.37 -23.35 9.04
C ILE A 621 -6.87 -23.12 8.86
N ILE A 622 -7.27 -21.91 8.47
CA ILE A 622 -8.68 -21.56 8.29
C ILE A 622 -9.32 -22.38 7.16
N ASP A 623 -8.61 -22.65 6.07
CA ASP A 623 -9.15 -23.46 4.97
C ASP A 623 -9.32 -24.94 5.33
N LYS A 624 -8.48 -25.48 6.23
CA LYS A 624 -8.58 -26.83 6.75
C LYS A 624 -9.62 -27.00 7.88
N SER A 625 -10.03 -25.90 8.52
CA SER A 625 -11.00 -25.94 9.61
C SER A 625 -12.37 -26.42 9.12
N SER A 626 -12.95 -27.34 9.84
CA SER A 626 -14.25 -27.97 9.50
C SER A 626 -15.42 -27.43 10.31
N THR A 627 -15.14 -26.89 11.48
CA THR A 627 -16.16 -26.35 12.42
C THR A 627 -15.88 -24.89 12.77
N PRO A 628 -16.89 -24.12 13.21
CA PRO A 628 -16.69 -22.77 13.75
C PRO A 628 -15.72 -22.73 14.93
N ASN A 629 -15.74 -23.76 15.79
CA ASN A 629 -14.82 -23.86 16.93
C ASN A 629 -13.35 -24.03 16.50
N ASP A 630 -13.07 -24.80 15.43
CA ASP A 630 -11.71 -24.92 14.86
C ASP A 630 -11.19 -23.53 14.44
N VAL A 631 -12.05 -22.75 13.77
CA VAL A 631 -11.71 -21.40 13.33
C VAL A 631 -11.48 -20.46 14.51
N LYS A 632 -12.37 -20.50 15.53
CA LYS A 632 -12.20 -19.69 16.76
C LYS A 632 -10.88 -20.02 17.45
N THR A 633 -10.58 -21.30 17.61
CA THR A 633 -9.34 -21.77 18.23
C THR A 633 -8.10 -21.32 17.44
N ALA A 634 -8.18 -21.38 16.10
CA ALA A 634 -7.10 -20.93 15.23
C ALA A 634 -6.86 -19.42 15.36
N ILE A 635 -7.93 -18.61 15.34
CA ILE A 635 -7.84 -17.15 15.52
C ILE A 635 -7.26 -16.82 16.90
N SER A 636 -7.73 -17.48 17.97
CA SER A 636 -7.22 -17.25 19.33
C SER A 636 -5.73 -17.58 19.46
N LYS A 637 -5.26 -18.67 18.84
CA LYS A 637 -3.83 -19.00 18.78
C LYS A 637 -3.01 -17.98 18.01
N LEU A 638 -3.53 -17.48 16.89
CA LEU A 638 -2.87 -16.44 16.11
C LEU A 638 -2.76 -15.13 16.91
N ILE A 639 -3.82 -14.75 17.61
CA ILE A 639 -3.85 -13.60 18.53
C ILE A 639 -2.80 -13.76 19.64
N GLN A 640 -2.63 -14.95 20.18
CA GLN A 640 -1.64 -15.23 21.23
C GLN A 640 -0.21 -15.21 20.69
N ASN A 641 0.01 -15.66 19.46
CA ASN A 641 1.31 -15.80 18.83
C ASN A 641 1.76 -14.55 18.02
N SER A 642 0.93 -13.53 17.93
CA SER A 642 1.24 -12.31 17.15
C SER A 642 2.32 -11.42 17.81
N TYR A 643 3.04 -11.97 18.86
CA TYR A 643 4.21 -11.33 19.50
C TYR A 643 5.27 -12.35 19.92
#